data_845b9a40865c22b457049e7187f09e90
#
_entry.id   845b9a40865c22b457049e7187f09e90
#
_cell.length_a   1.000
_cell.length_b   1.000
_cell.length_c   1.000
_cell.angle_alpha   90.00
_cell.angle_beta   90.00
_cell.angle_gamma   90.00
#
_symmetry.space_group_name_H-M   'P 1'
#
loop_
_entity.id
_entity.type
_entity.pdbx_description
1 polymer ?
#
loop_
_entity_poly.entity_id
_entity_poly.type
_entity_poly.pdbx_seq_one_letter_code
_entity_poly.pdbx_strand_id
1 'polypeptide(L)'
;DITLEGQQWVNRRIKRPSYVWWNFPVTDYCRSNLCMGRVYGLATEPGARESMGGFVSNPMDKPEASKVSLFGLADYSWNINGFKSEESWKEGVRRLFPKAAEAMQVFVNHNSDQGPNGHGYRREESVEIEPVVKRVLEAAREGRIEKADAALLKKEFARMASAAPVIRAKADNPRLMKEIGAWVDAFEQLGRAGQHAVAALEENNAGEAATHLVQATQALAAMDGISRRHNQEGQLYRSAVKTGSRVMAPAVNELADIVSKKVFPAIAGAPALSPKPLVKGGSMDKAELFCDGDRGSFWHSGAYGQPGDWYGVDYGMPIPVRSVEVLMGRNDKDGDYVEKGQLEGSRDLKTWKPLGPETAGMQVAWKAPKPVLLRAVRYRVIEPKKTGNGRAVWTAVREIAVNTPPSAMASSNVAGLEGISVQKSDKIVRINRVMETHKMKPGEFISLRLDGPTDATWLEVNLERDDVNSWAEVVLDVEGSSKPVVQKLDKQGKNFIARGNQLPKGIKGMKLVNKSGKEQDIVLNMFKFDVPPSDPGTSLVSLSDRNLKTVYRADKPLDVVVPNLDNPRASKVVVVGSAAFAIQARRGEGAWTPVGKRNAGPGVSEFAIPAGTSAVRLTYKAPQPDAIINEVIFSSRK
;
A
#
# COMPACT_ATOMS: atom_id res chain seq x y z
N ASP A 1 -17.73 -6.27 -26.25
CA ASP A 1 -19.06 -5.94 -26.73
C ASP A 1 -19.68 -7.14 -27.47
N ILE A 2 -20.99 -7.25 -27.40
CA ILE A 2 -21.79 -8.26 -28.12
C ILE A 2 -22.46 -7.55 -29.28
N THR A 3 -21.77 -7.50 -30.41
CA THR A 3 -22.25 -6.83 -31.63
C THR A 3 -23.15 -7.74 -32.44
N LEU A 4 -24.06 -7.16 -33.23
CA LEU A 4 -24.93 -7.91 -34.15
C LEU A 4 -24.08 -8.71 -35.15
N GLU A 5 -23.04 -8.13 -35.73
CA GLU A 5 -22.13 -8.80 -36.65
C GLU A 5 -21.46 -10.03 -36.02
N GLY A 6 -20.94 -9.87 -34.79
CA GLY A 6 -20.33 -10.96 -34.02
C GLY A 6 -21.31 -12.10 -33.75
N GLN A 7 -22.56 -11.76 -33.34
CA GLN A 7 -23.64 -12.74 -33.13
C GLN A 7 -23.95 -13.50 -34.43
N GLN A 8 -24.15 -12.78 -35.53
CA GLN A 8 -24.43 -13.38 -36.82
C GLN A 8 -23.27 -14.25 -37.32
N TRP A 9 -22.02 -13.84 -37.06
CA TRP A 9 -20.83 -14.63 -37.40
C TRP A 9 -20.82 -15.98 -36.66
N VAL A 10 -21.11 -15.99 -35.36
CA VAL A 10 -21.24 -17.22 -34.56
C VAL A 10 -22.41 -18.06 -35.06
N ASN A 11 -23.60 -17.45 -35.24
CA ASN A 11 -24.83 -18.14 -35.63
C ASN A 11 -24.69 -18.89 -36.95
N ARG A 12 -24.02 -18.27 -37.95
CA ARG A 12 -23.73 -18.95 -39.22
C ARG A 12 -22.93 -20.24 -39.05
N ARG A 13 -22.06 -20.31 -38.04
CA ARG A 13 -21.22 -21.50 -37.76
C ARG A 13 -21.94 -22.56 -36.97
N ILE A 14 -22.68 -22.17 -35.94
CA ILE A 14 -23.41 -23.12 -35.07
C ILE A 14 -24.79 -23.46 -35.63
N LYS A 15 -25.24 -22.80 -36.72
CA LYS A 15 -26.53 -23.01 -37.40
C LYS A 15 -27.75 -22.75 -36.54
N ARG A 16 -27.64 -21.86 -35.55
CA ARG A 16 -28.73 -21.43 -34.66
C ARG A 16 -28.36 -20.11 -33.99
N PRO A 17 -29.33 -19.36 -33.40
CA PRO A 17 -29.03 -18.22 -32.54
C PRO A 17 -28.18 -18.64 -31.35
N SER A 18 -27.13 -17.89 -31.06
CA SER A 18 -26.21 -18.16 -29.96
C SER A 18 -26.81 -17.75 -28.61
N TYR A 19 -26.52 -18.57 -27.61
CA TYR A 19 -26.79 -18.22 -26.20
C TYR A 19 -25.51 -17.66 -25.60
N VAL A 20 -25.57 -16.46 -25.00
CA VAL A 20 -24.40 -15.73 -24.56
C VAL A 20 -24.23 -15.83 -23.06
N TRP A 21 -23.05 -16.21 -22.60
CA TRP A 21 -22.61 -15.98 -21.23
C TRP A 21 -21.93 -14.63 -21.15
N TRP A 22 -22.53 -13.70 -20.41
CA TRP A 22 -21.99 -12.36 -20.28
C TRP A 22 -21.48 -12.07 -18.87
N ASN A 23 -20.16 -11.83 -18.75
CA ASN A 23 -19.49 -11.52 -17.50
C ASN A 23 -19.72 -10.04 -17.13
N PHE A 24 -20.93 -9.72 -16.68
CA PHE A 24 -21.35 -8.41 -16.21
C PHE A 24 -22.56 -8.57 -15.26
N PRO A 25 -22.59 -7.89 -14.11
CA PRO A 25 -21.61 -6.96 -13.52
C PRO A 25 -20.57 -7.63 -12.59
N VAL A 26 -20.11 -8.81 -12.89
CA VAL A 26 -19.17 -9.58 -12.06
C VAL A 26 -17.88 -8.81 -11.75
N THR A 27 -17.41 -8.95 -10.50
CA THR A 27 -16.16 -8.36 -10.01
C THR A 27 -15.27 -9.38 -9.30
N ASP A 28 -15.33 -10.67 -9.67
CA ASP A 28 -14.58 -11.74 -9.00
C ASP A 28 -13.06 -11.60 -9.09
N TYR A 29 -12.53 -10.95 -10.13
CA TYR A 29 -11.11 -10.56 -10.23
C TYR A 29 -10.76 -9.30 -9.43
N CYS A 30 -11.74 -8.45 -9.13
CA CYS A 30 -11.57 -7.16 -8.48
C CYS A 30 -12.66 -6.92 -7.43
N ARG A 31 -12.82 -7.83 -6.49
CA ARG A 31 -13.87 -7.79 -5.44
C ARG A 31 -13.85 -6.53 -4.58
N SER A 32 -12.74 -5.79 -4.63
CA SER A 32 -12.62 -4.45 -4.05
C SER A 32 -13.46 -3.38 -4.72
N ASN A 33 -13.90 -3.60 -5.97
CA ASN A 33 -14.69 -2.66 -6.76
C ASN A 33 -16.17 -3.04 -6.77
N LEU A 34 -17.03 -2.05 -7.01
CA LEU A 34 -18.45 -2.25 -7.28
C LEU A 34 -18.71 -1.90 -8.74
N CYS A 35 -19.38 -2.81 -9.47
CA CYS A 35 -19.83 -2.58 -10.82
C CYS A 35 -21.35 -2.32 -10.83
N MET A 36 -21.75 -1.11 -10.43
CA MET A 36 -23.16 -0.69 -10.38
C MET A 36 -23.53 0.19 -11.58
N GLY A 37 -22.76 0.08 -12.67
CA GLY A 37 -22.91 0.89 -13.87
C GLY A 37 -24.04 0.46 -14.79
N ARG A 38 -24.25 1.30 -15.82
CA ARG A 38 -25.23 1.04 -16.86
C ARG A 38 -24.83 -0.13 -17.77
N VAL A 39 -25.85 -0.71 -18.38
CA VAL A 39 -25.68 -1.75 -19.41
C VAL A 39 -25.35 -1.09 -20.75
N TYR A 40 -24.24 -1.47 -21.37
CA TYR A 40 -23.87 -1.07 -22.73
C TYR A 40 -22.96 -2.13 -23.36
N GLY A 41 -22.74 -2.02 -24.67
CA GLY A 41 -21.96 -2.99 -25.43
C GLY A 41 -22.79 -4.21 -25.83
N LEU A 42 -24.12 -4.07 -25.87
CA LEU A 42 -25.08 -5.02 -26.42
C LEU A 42 -25.71 -4.45 -27.69
N ALA A 43 -25.88 -5.28 -28.71
CA ALA A 43 -26.56 -4.91 -29.95
C ALA A 43 -28.03 -4.52 -29.69
N THR A 44 -28.46 -3.38 -30.23
CA THR A 44 -29.85 -2.89 -30.13
C THR A 44 -30.47 -2.59 -31.51
N GLU A 45 -29.70 -2.66 -32.58
CA GLU A 45 -30.13 -2.44 -33.95
C GLU A 45 -31.07 -3.55 -34.45
N PRO A 46 -31.84 -3.29 -35.53
CA PRO A 46 -32.72 -4.29 -36.13
C PRO A 46 -31.98 -5.59 -36.45
N GLY A 47 -32.60 -6.72 -36.08
CA GLY A 47 -31.99 -8.05 -36.20
C GLY A 47 -31.23 -8.55 -34.96
N ALA A 48 -30.99 -7.68 -33.99
CA ALA A 48 -30.30 -8.07 -32.74
C ALA A 48 -31.11 -9.11 -31.94
N ARG A 49 -32.42 -8.90 -31.84
CA ARG A 49 -33.34 -9.83 -31.15
C ARG A 49 -33.32 -11.24 -31.76
N GLU A 50 -33.42 -11.32 -33.08
CA GLU A 50 -33.50 -12.59 -33.84
C GLU A 50 -32.12 -13.30 -33.84
N SER A 51 -31.04 -12.54 -33.68
CA SER A 51 -29.68 -13.08 -33.65
C SER A 51 -29.27 -13.67 -32.31
N MET A 52 -30.03 -13.39 -31.24
CA MET A 52 -29.71 -13.86 -29.87
C MET A 52 -30.72 -14.91 -29.42
N GLY A 53 -30.26 -16.12 -29.12
CA GLY A 53 -31.08 -17.19 -28.53
C GLY A 53 -31.34 -16.98 -27.04
N GLY A 54 -30.64 -16.07 -26.43
CA GLY A 54 -30.75 -15.67 -25.02
C GLY A 54 -29.38 -15.34 -24.44
N PHE A 55 -29.36 -14.88 -23.20
CA PHE A 55 -28.11 -14.68 -22.47
C PHE A 55 -28.28 -14.93 -20.97
N VAL A 56 -27.19 -15.23 -20.30
CA VAL A 56 -27.06 -15.28 -18.85
C VAL A 56 -26.06 -14.25 -18.39
N SER A 57 -26.38 -13.56 -17.34
CA SER A 57 -25.53 -12.59 -16.66
C SER A 57 -24.79 -13.23 -15.50
N ASN A 58 -23.53 -12.89 -15.33
CA ASN A 58 -22.74 -13.24 -14.16
C ASN A 58 -22.66 -12.00 -13.23
N PRO A 59 -23.40 -11.98 -12.09
CA PRO A 59 -23.44 -10.83 -11.19
C PRO A 59 -22.23 -10.79 -10.25
N MET A 60 -22.09 -9.68 -9.50
CA MET A 60 -21.17 -9.60 -8.36
C MET A 60 -21.55 -10.58 -7.25
N ASP A 61 -20.59 -10.90 -6.37
CA ASP A 61 -20.81 -11.57 -5.09
C ASP A 61 -21.61 -10.72 -4.07
N LYS A 62 -22.16 -9.60 -4.52
CA LYS A 62 -22.98 -8.61 -3.81
C LYS A 62 -24.35 -8.52 -4.49
N PRO A 63 -25.30 -9.41 -4.17
CA PRO A 63 -26.54 -9.54 -4.90
C PRO A 63 -27.42 -8.29 -4.87
N GLU A 64 -27.50 -7.58 -3.75
CA GLU A 64 -28.28 -6.34 -3.67
C GLU A 64 -27.69 -5.21 -4.52
N ALA A 65 -26.37 -5.05 -4.50
CA ALA A 65 -25.68 -4.07 -5.34
C ALA A 65 -25.81 -4.40 -6.83
N SER A 66 -25.81 -5.69 -7.20
CA SER A 66 -25.95 -6.16 -8.58
C SER A 66 -27.31 -5.80 -9.20
N LYS A 67 -28.36 -5.61 -8.40
CA LYS A 67 -29.71 -5.29 -8.88
C LYS A 67 -29.75 -4.02 -9.74
N VAL A 68 -28.88 -3.05 -9.49
CA VAL A 68 -28.81 -1.82 -10.30
C VAL A 68 -28.47 -2.13 -11.75
N SER A 69 -27.44 -2.93 -11.99
CA SER A 69 -27.06 -3.35 -13.35
C SER A 69 -27.99 -4.40 -13.92
N LEU A 70 -28.51 -5.31 -13.09
CA LEU A 70 -29.46 -6.34 -13.51
C LEU A 70 -30.80 -5.74 -13.94
N PHE A 71 -31.21 -4.60 -13.38
CA PHE A 71 -32.41 -3.89 -13.84
C PHE A 71 -32.29 -3.51 -15.33
N GLY A 72 -31.13 -2.93 -15.72
CA GLY A 72 -30.88 -2.60 -17.12
C GLY A 72 -30.83 -3.82 -18.04
N LEU A 73 -30.32 -4.95 -17.54
CA LEU A 73 -30.34 -6.22 -18.31
C LEU A 73 -31.76 -6.77 -18.51
N ALA A 74 -32.59 -6.68 -17.49
CA ALA A 74 -34.00 -7.09 -17.59
C ALA A 74 -34.74 -6.21 -18.59
N ASP A 75 -34.54 -4.90 -18.56
CA ASP A 75 -35.13 -3.95 -19.49
C ASP A 75 -34.65 -4.18 -20.94
N TYR A 76 -33.33 -4.38 -21.13
CA TYR A 76 -32.78 -4.80 -22.42
C TYR A 76 -33.43 -6.08 -22.94
N SER A 77 -33.56 -7.10 -22.12
CA SER A 77 -34.15 -8.37 -22.52
C SER A 77 -35.61 -8.25 -22.91
N TRP A 78 -36.34 -7.34 -22.28
CA TRP A 78 -37.73 -7.07 -22.55
C TRP A 78 -37.95 -6.37 -23.90
N ASN A 79 -37.13 -5.37 -24.21
CA ASN A 79 -37.25 -4.57 -25.43
C ASN A 79 -35.89 -4.19 -26.00
N ILE A 80 -35.22 -5.13 -26.67
CA ILE A 80 -33.86 -4.97 -27.22
C ILE A 80 -33.77 -3.72 -28.13
N ASN A 81 -34.68 -3.57 -29.07
CA ASN A 81 -34.62 -2.50 -30.07
C ASN A 81 -35.02 -1.12 -29.51
N GLY A 82 -35.78 -1.06 -28.43
CA GLY A 82 -36.16 0.18 -27.76
C GLY A 82 -35.31 0.51 -26.54
N PHE A 83 -34.31 -0.33 -26.21
CA PHE A 83 -33.48 -0.15 -25.02
C PHE A 83 -32.63 1.10 -25.08
N LYS A 84 -32.71 1.91 -24.04
CA LYS A 84 -31.91 3.13 -23.84
C LYS A 84 -31.13 3.01 -22.53
N SER A 85 -29.86 2.69 -22.66
CA SER A 85 -28.96 2.31 -21.58
C SER A 85 -28.98 3.28 -20.39
N GLU A 86 -28.85 4.58 -20.64
CA GLU A 86 -28.76 5.60 -19.59
C GLU A 86 -30.12 5.86 -18.93
N GLU A 87 -31.20 5.92 -19.72
CA GLU A 87 -32.56 6.11 -19.20
C GLU A 87 -32.97 4.94 -18.31
N SER A 88 -32.71 3.72 -18.76
CA SER A 88 -32.96 2.48 -18.01
C SER A 88 -32.17 2.44 -16.69
N TRP A 89 -30.92 2.85 -16.70
CA TRP A 89 -30.09 2.88 -15.50
C TRP A 89 -30.61 3.87 -14.45
N LYS A 90 -30.93 5.10 -14.86
CA LYS A 90 -31.51 6.12 -13.99
C LYS A 90 -32.87 5.69 -13.42
N GLU A 91 -33.69 5.08 -14.26
CA GLU A 91 -34.98 4.54 -13.82
C GLU A 91 -34.80 3.37 -12.84
N GLY A 92 -33.83 2.49 -13.08
CA GLY A 92 -33.49 1.40 -12.16
C GLY A 92 -33.09 1.92 -10.79
N VAL A 93 -32.23 2.92 -10.71
CA VAL A 93 -31.84 3.57 -9.44
C VAL A 93 -33.05 4.19 -8.75
N ARG A 94 -33.90 4.90 -9.51
CA ARG A 94 -35.11 5.54 -8.98
C ARG A 94 -36.10 4.52 -8.40
N ARG A 95 -36.31 3.38 -9.06
CA ARG A 95 -37.22 2.33 -8.58
C ARG A 95 -36.66 1.54 -7.41
N LEU A 96 -35.38 1.22 -7.43
CA LEU A 96 -34.75 0.44 -6.36
C LEU A 96 -34.56 1.26 -5.08
N PHE A 97 -34.36 2.58 -5.20
CA PHE A 97 -34.04 3.48 -4.08
C PHE A 97 -34.88 4.77 -4.10
N PRO A 98 -36.22 4.71 -4.07
CA PRO A 98 -37.06 5.89 -4.30
C PRO A 98 -36.84 7.04 -3.32
N LYS A 99 -36.43 6.72 -2.06
CA LYS A 99 -36.16 7.74 -1.03
C LYS A 99 -34.72 8.31 -1.08
N ALA A 100 -33.81 7.67 -1.82
CA ALA A 100 -32.38 8.01 -1.92
C ALA A 100 -31.89 8.10 -3.36
N ALA A 101 -32.77 8.23 -4.36
CA ALA A 101 -32.46 8.08 -5.77
C ALA A 101 -31.32 9.00 -6.25
N GLU A 102 -31.36 10.29 -5.91
CA GLU A 102 -30.31 11.25 -6.30
C GLU A 102 -28.96 10.91 -5.68
N ALA A 103 -28.93 10.59 -4.39
CA ALA A 103 -27.69 10.22 -3.69
C ALA A 103 -27.11 8.90 -4.21
N MET A 104 -27.97 7.91 -4.47
CA MET A 104 -27.58 6.65 -5.09
C MET A 104 -27.08 6.86 -6.52
N GLN A 105 -27.69 7.76 -7.30
CA GLN A 105 -27.20 8.07 -8.64
C GLN A 105 -25.78 8.65 -8.60
N VAL A 106 -25.49 9.56 -7.66
CA VAL A 106 -24.13 10.06 -7.44
C VAL A 106 -23.18 8.90 -7.08
N PHE A 107 -23.59 8.03 -6.18
CA PHE A 107 -22.76 6.90 -5.76
C PHE A 107 -22.46 5.93 -6.91
N VAL A 108 -23.47 5.50 -7.67
CA VAL A 108 -23.31 4.53 -8.76
C VAL A 108 -22.52 5.11 -9.95
N ASN A 109 -22.59 6.43 -10.20
CA ASN A 109 -21.77 7.10 -11.21
C ASN A 109 -20.28 6.92 -10.96
N HIS A 110 -19.86 6.86 -9.69
CA HIS A 110 -18.47 6.73 -9.28
C HIS A 110 -18.10 5.31 -8.81
N ASN A 111 -19.02 4.33 -8.99
CA ASN A 111 -18.82 2.92 -8.64
C ASN A 111 -19.39 2.01 -9.75
N SER A 112 -19.01 2.28 -10.98
CA SER A 112 -19.50 1.61 -12.18
C SER A 112 -18.45 0.81 -12.94
N ASP A 113 -17.18 0.90 -12.55
CA ASP A 113 -16.09 0.17 -13.17
C ASP A 113 -15.79 -1.15 -12.45
N GLN A 114 -15.63 -2.23 -13.21
CA GLN A 114 -15.29 -3.54 -12.68
C GLN A 114 -13.91 -3.60 -11.99
N GLY A 115 -13.07 -2.60 -12.21
CA GLY A 115 -11.70 -2.57 -11.75
C GLY A 115 -10.70 -3.25 -12.71
N PRO A 116 -9.39 -3.14 -12.43
CA PRO A 116 -8.37 -3.78 -13.24
C PRO A 116 -8.52 -5.31 -13.17
N ASN A 117 -8.49 -5.95 -14.33
CA ASN A 117 -8.59 -7.40 -14.45
C ASN A 117 -7.66 -7.93 -15.53
N GLY A 118 -7.43 -9.24 -15.56
CA GLY A 118 -6.52 -9.90 -16.50
C GLY A 118 -6.96 -9.86 -17.97
N HIS A 119 -8.17 -9.39 -18.25
CA HIS A 119 -8.69 -9.24 -19.61
C HIS A 119 -8.39 -7.88 -20.24
N GLY A 120 -7.83 -6.93 -19.44
CA GLY A 120 -7.33 -5.65 -19.93
C GLY A 120 -8.40 -4.60 -20.25
N TYR A 121 -9.68 -4.84 -20.03
CA TYR A 121 -10.73 -3.84 -20.26
C TYR A 121 -11.27 -3.27 -18.95
N ARG A 122 -11.76 -2.03 -19.04
CA ARG A 122 -12.38 -1.26 -17.95
C ARG A 122 -13.73 -0.74 -18.41
N ARG A 123 -14.66 -0.60 -17.48
CA ARG A 123 -15.94 0.04 -17.77
C ARG A 123 -15.90 1.53 -17.46
N GLU A 124 -16.85 2.27 -18.00
CA GLU A 124 -16.98 3.71 -17.77
C GLU A 124 -17.29 4.00 -16.30
N GLU A 125 -16.67 5.05 -15.77
CA GLU A 125 -16.90 5.56 -14.41
C GLU A 125 -16.69 7.07 -14.43
N SER A 126 -17.55 7.83 -13.74
CA SER A 126 -17.41 9.29 -13.57
C SER A 126 -17.40 10.07 -14.89
N VAL A 127 -18.10 9.61 -15.91
CA VAL A 127 -18.01 10.08 -17.31
C VAL A 127 -18.22 11.60 -17.43
N GLU A 128 -19.20 12.18 -16.72
CA GLU A 128 -19.54 13.59 -16.82
C GLU A 128 -18.44 14.50 -16.27
N ILE A 129 -17.74 14.07 -15.20
CA ILE A 129 -16.73 14.87 -14.52
C ILE A 129 -15.29 14.57 -15.00
N GLU A 130 -15.04 13.43 -15.64
CA GLU A 130 -13.70 13.03 -16.10
C GLU A 130 -13.00 14.09 -16.96
N PRO A 131 -13.67 14.78 -17.92
CA PRO A 131 -13.04 15.85 -18.69
C PRO A 131 -12.58 17.05 -17.82
N VAL A 132 -13.37 17.40 -16.80
CA VAL A 132 -13.01 18.48 -15.86
C VAL A 132 -11.79 18.04 -15.02
N VAL A 133 -11.79 16.81 -14.51
CA VAL A 133 -10.65 16.23 -13.78
C VAL A 133 -9.36 16.34 -14.60
N LYS A 134 -9.40 15.94 -15.87
CA LYS A 134 -8.23 16.01 -16.76
C LYS A 134 -7.70 17.44 -16.89
N ARG A 135 -8.56 18.43 -17.18
CA ARG A 135 -8.14 19.84 -17.31
C ARG A 135 -7.57 20.40 -16.00
N VAL A 136 -8.19 20.08 -14.85
CA VAL A 136 -7.67 20.52 -13.53
C VAL A 136 -6.27 19.95 -13.29
N LEU A 137 -6.06 18.65 -13.53
CA LEU A 137 -4.76 18.00 -13.32
C LEU A 137 -3.69 18.54 -14.29
N GLU A 138 -4.03 18.73 -15.55
CA GLU A 138 -3.12 19.31 -16.55
C GLU A 138 -2.68 20.73 -16.15
N ALA A 139 -3.62 21.60 -15.80
CA ALA A 139 -3.30 22.94 -15.32
C ALA A 139 -2.45 22.92 -14.04
N ALA A 140 -2.80 22.05 -13.08
CA ALA A 140 -2.09 21.93 -11.81
C ALA A 140 -0.63 21.46 -11.99
N ARG A 141 -0.36 20.52 -12.91
CA ARG A 141 1.00 20.08 -13.26
C ARG A 141 1.87 21.23 -13.80
N GLU A 142 1.25 22.17 -14.50
CA GLU A 142 1.88 23.37 -15.02
C GLU A 142 1.95 24.53 -14.01
N GLY A 143 1.52 24.31 -12.78
CA GLY A 143 1.46 25.33 -11.73
C GLY A 143 0.34 26.38 -11.93
N ARG A 144 -0.64 26.10 -12.79
CA ARG A 144 -1.80 26.95 -13.07
C ARG A 144 -3.06 26.41 -12.39
N ILE A 145 -4.03 27.27 -12.20
CA ILE A 145 -5.34 26.94 -11.63
C ILE A 145 -6.43 27.51 -12.52
N GLU A 146 -7.22 26.64 -13.12
CA GLU A 146 -8.43 26.99 -13.85
C GLU A 146 -9.60 27.05 -12.86
N LYS A 147 -9.89 28.24 -12.31
CA LYS A 147 -10.84 28.42 -11.20
C LYS A 147 -12.24 27.85 -11.46
N ALA A 148 -12.74 27.95 -12.71
CA ALA A 148 -14.06 27.42 -13.05
C ALA A 148 -14.08 25.88 -12.97
N ASP A 149 -13.08 25.20 -13.53
CA ASP A 149 -12.97 23.74 -13.48
C ASP A 149 -12.68 23.25 -12.06
N ALA A 150 -11.83 23.96 -11.29
CA ALA A 150 -11.59 23.65 -9.89
C ALA A 150 -12.88 23.74 -9.05
N ALA A 151 -13.70 24.77 -9.28
CA ALA A 151 -15.00 24.93 -8.61
C ALA A 151 -15.98 23.80 -8.97
N LEU A 152 -16.03 23.38 -10.24
CA LEU A 152 -16.86 22.25 -10.67
C LEU A 152 -16.41 20.94 -10.00
N LEU A 153 -15.11 20.68 -9.99
CA LEU A 153 -14.55 19.48 -9.35
C LEU A 153 -14.80 19.48 -7.84
N LYS A 154 -14.60 20.60 -7.16
CA LYS A 154 -14.88 20.76 -5.73
C LYS A 154 -16.36 20.53 -5.40
N LYS A 155 -17.27 21.02 -6.27
CA LYS A 155 -18.71 20.76 -6.15
C LYS A 155 -19.04 19.29 -6.28
N GLU A 156 -18.41 18.56 -7.22
CA GLU A 156 -18.65 17.12 -7.38
C GLU A 156 -18.16 16.35 -6.15
N PHE A 157 -16.97 16.65 -5.62
CA PHE A 157 -16.52 16.08 -4.37
C PHE A 157 -17.46 16.37 -3.19
N ALA A 158 -18.05 17.57 -3.13
CA ALA A 158 -19.07 17.89 -2.13
C ALA A 158 -20.34 17.05 -2.30
N ARG A 159 -20.78 16.80 -3.52
CA ARG A 159 -21.92 15.89 -3.82
C ARG A 159 -21.61 14.47 -3.35
N MET A 160 -20.40 13.96 -3.61
CA MET A 160 -19.97 12.64 -3.16
C MET A 160 -20.03 12.53 -1.62
N ALA A 161 -19.44 13.48 -0.91
CA ALA A 161 -19.46 13.48 0.55
C ALA A 161 -20.87 13.58 1.14
N SER A 162 -21.75 14.37 0.50
CA SER A 162 -23.14 14.57 0.94
C SER A 162 -24.06 13.39 0.62
N ALA A 163 -23.76 12.61 -0.41
CA ALA A 163 -24.57 11.46 -0.80
C ALA A 163 -24.53 10.32 0.24
N ALA A 164 -23.38 10.06 0.84
CA ALA A 164 -23.19 8.94 1.75
C ALA A 164 -24.15 8.94 2.97
N PRO A 165 -24.29 10.03 3.76
CA PRO A 165 -25.24 10.05 4.87
C PRO A 165 -26.70 9.90 4.42
N VAL A 166 -27.05 10.41 3.23
CA VAL A 166 -28.40 10.23 2.66
C VAL A 166 -28.64 8.77 2.31
N ILE A 167 -27.69 8.08 1.70
CA ILE A 167 -27.77 6.65 1.37
C ILE A 167 -27.97 5.84 2.65
N ARG A 168 -27.16 6.06 3.68
CA ARG A 168 -27.30 5.36 4.96
C ARG A 168 -28.67 5.53 5.61
N ALA A 169 -29.18 6.76 5.59
CA ALA A 169 -30.43 7.10 6.23
C ALA A 169 -31.66 6.67 5.43
N LYS A 170 -31.61 6.64 4.10
CA LYS A 170 -32.79 6.58 3.24
C LYS A 170 -32.79 5.45 2.19
N ALA A 171 -31.72 4.68 2.02
CA ALA A 171 -31.72 3.58 1.04
C ALA A 171 -32.75 2.47 1.38
N ASP A 172 -33.17 2.37 2.64
CA ASP A 172 -34.24 1.48 3.14
C ASP A 172 -34.01 0.00 2.76
N ASN A 173 -32.74 -0.41 2.68
CA ASN A 173 -32.35 -1.77 2.35
C ASN A 173 -31.16 -2.22 3.23
N PRO A 174 -31.44 -2.86 4.38
CA PRO A 174 -30.37 -3.31 5.31
C PRO A 174 -29.41 -4.34 4.69
N ARG A 175 -29.88 -5.16 3.73
CA ARG A 175 -29.01 -6.13 3.03
C ARG A 175 -28.01 -5.42 2.14
N LEU A 176 -28.45 -4.41 1.38
CA LEU A 176 -27.55 -3.58 0.59
C LEU A 176 -26.51 -2.91 1.48
N MET A 177 -26.92 -2.30 2.59
CA MET A 177 -25.97 -1.63 3.50
C MET A 177 -24.98 -2.60 4.13
N LYS A 178 -25.36 -3.86 4.36
CA LYS A 178 -24.41 -4.90 4.77
C LYS A 178 -23.38 -5.22 3.68
N GLU A 179 -23.78 -5.18 2.40
CA GLU A 179 -22.90 -5.46 1.26
C GLU A 179 -21.95 -4.30 0.93
N ILE A 180 -22.48 -3.07 0.89
CA ILE A 180 -21.74 -1.90 0.37
C ILE A 180 -21.47 -0.79 1.38
N GLY A 181 -21.86 -0.96 2.64
CA GLY A 181 -21.72 0.10 3.66
C GLY A 181 -20.28 0.64 3.78
N ALA A 182 -19.29 -0.24 3.71
CA ALA A 182 -17.88 0.16 3.72
C ALA A 182 -17.48 1.01 2.48
N TRP A 183 -18.06 0.74 1.31
CA TRP A 183 -17.87 1.58 0.11
C TRP A 183 -18.54 2.94 0.25
N VAL A 184 -19.74 2.99 0.85
CA VAL A 184 -20.44 4.25 1.13
C VAL A 184 -19.64 5.11 2.10
N ASP A 185 -19.06 4.50 3.15
CA ASP A 185 -18.20 5.19 4.11
C ASP A 185 -16.92 5.71 3.46
N ALA A 186 -16.27 4.87 2.65
CA ALA A 186 -15.08 5.27 1.91
C ALA A 186 -15.38 6.37 0.88
N PHE A 187 -16.54 6.34 0.26
CA PHE A 187 -17.01 7.35 -0.69
C PHE A 187 -17.16 8.73 -0.06
N GLU A 188 -17.70 8.79 1.17
CA GLU A 188 -17.74 10.03 1.95
C GLU A 188 -16.34 10.60 2.18
N GLN A 189 -15.41 9.75 2.60
CA GLN A 189 -14.04 10.18 2.87
C GLN A 189 -13.32 10.61 1.59
N LEU A 190 -13.54 9.94 0.46
CA LEU A 190 -13.00 10.34 -0.84
C LEU A 190 -13.51 11.73 -1.25
N GLY A 191 -14.82 11.98 -1.08
CA GLY A 191 -15.41 13.29 -1.33
C GLY A 191 -14.81 14.40 -0.45
N ARG A 192 -14.63 14.13 0.84
CA ARG A 192 -13.97 15.07 1.78
C ARG A 192 -12.51 15.33 1.38
N ALA A 193 -11.76 14.27 1.09
CA ALA A 193 -10.37 14.36 0.66
C ALA A 193 -10.23 15.23 -0.61
N GLY A 194 -11.10 15.02 -1.59
CA GLY A 194 -11.09 15.77 -2.84
C GLY A 194 -11.41 17.26 -2.64
N GLN A 195 -12.39 17.59 -1.80
CA GLN A 195 -12.69 18.99 -1.48
C GLN A 195 -11.48 19.72 -0.90
N HIS A 196 -10.81 19.08 0.05
CA HIS A 196 -9.62 19.66 0.68
C HIS A 196 -8.41 19.67 -0.25
N ALA A 197 -8.22 18.65 -1.10
CA ALA A 197 -7.13 18.64 -2.08
C ALA A 197 -7.26 19.79 -3.09
N VAL A 198 -8.48 20.06 -3.58
CA VAL A 198 -8.75 21.22 -4.46
C VAL A 198 -8.56 22.52 -3.70
N ALA A 199 -9.06 22.65 -2.46
CA ALA A 199 -8.84 23.85 -1.66
C ALA A 199 -7.35 24.11 -1.41
N ALA A 200 -6.57 23.09 -1.09
CA ALA A 200 -5.11 23.21 -0.92
C ALA A 200 -4.39 23.66 -2.21
N LEU A 201 -4.90 23.24 -3.39
CA LEU A 201 -4.36 23.67 -4.68
C LEU A 201 -4.61 25.17 -4.91
N GLU A 202 -5.82 25.66 -4.54
CA GLU A 202 -6.25 27.06 -4.71
C GLU A 202 -5.53 28.02 -3.77
N GLU A 203 -4.99 27.53 -2.64
CA GLU A 203 -4.33 28.36 -1.63
C GLU A 203 -2.97 28.89 -2.05
N ASN A 204 -2.74 30.18 -1.78
CA ASN A 204 -1.46 30.84 -2.00
C ASN A 204 -0.57 30.83 -0.74
N ASN A 205 -1.18 30.79 0.45
CA ASN A 205 -0.45 30.69 1.71
C ASN A 205 -0.04 29.24 1.98
N ALA A 206 1.25 28.98 2.13
CA ALA A 206 1.76 27.62 2.31
C ALA A 206 1.24 26.94 3.59
N GLY A 207 1.01 27.70 4.68
CA GLY A 207 0.47 27.18 5.94
C GLY A 207 -1.00 26.75 5.79
N GLU A 208 -1.83 27.57 5.12
CA GLU A 208 -3.22 27.24 4.84
C GLU A 208 -3.31 26.08 3.84
N ALA A 209 -2.51 26.08 2.79
CA ALA A 209 -2.42 24.97 1.85
C ALA A 209 -2.01 23.66 2.54
N ALA A 210 -1.04 23.73 3.48
CA ALA A 210 -0.68 22.57 4.29
C ALA A 210 -1.83 22.11 5.20
N THR A 211 -2.58 23.03 5.77
CA THR A 211 -3.75 22.71 6.62
C THR A 211 -4.80 21.93 5.82
N HIS A 212 -5.13 22.39 4.62
CA HIS A 212 -6.03 21.66 3.74
C HIS A 212 -5.43 20.33 3.27
N LEU A 213 -4.14 20.26 2.98
CA LEU A 213 -3.49 19.00 2.63
C LEU A 213 -3.53 17.97 3.77
N VAL A 214 -3.34 18.40 5.03
CA VAL A 214 -3.51 17.56 6.22
C VAL A 214 -4.95 17.01 6.28
N GLN A 215 -5.96 17.84 6.03
CA GLN A 215 -7.35 17.40 6.03
C GLN A 215 -7.64 16.41 4.89
N ALA A 216 -7.08 16.63 3.69
CA ALA A 216 -7.19 15.70 2.58
C ALA A 216 -6.55 14.34 2.90
N THR A 217 -5.32 14.34 3.38
CA THR A 217 -4.58 13.11 3.72
C THR A 217 -5.18 12.40 4.95
N GLN A 218 -5.76 13.12 5.89
CA GLN A 218 -6.51 12.55 7.01
C GLN A 218 -7.75 11.79 6.52
N ALA A 219 -8.50 12.35 5.58
CA ALA A 219 -9.65 11.68 4.98
C ALA A 219 -9.23 10.45 4.16
N LEU A 220 -8.12 10.51 3.39
CA LEU A 220 -7.56 9.35 2.69
C LEU A 220 -7.13 8.26 3.70
N ALA A 221 -6.51 8.65 4.82
CA ALA A 221 -6.14 7.73 5.87
C ALA A 221 -7.35 7.06 6.53
N ALA A 222 -8.45 7.80 6.73
CA ALA A 222 -9.71 7.24 7.23
C ALA A 222 -10.32 6.24 6.23
N MET A 223 -10.33 6.57 4.94
CA MET A 223 -10.77 5.68 3.87
C MET A 223 -9.99 4.36 3.85
N ASP A 224 -8.68 4.42 3.99
CA ASP A 224 -7.79 3.28 4.09
C ASP A 224 -8.04 2.45 5.37
N GLY A 225 -8.35 3.12 6.49
CA GLY A 225 -8.78 2.47 7.74
C GLY A 225 -10.09 1.69 7.59
N ILE A 226 -11.06 2.22 6.84
CA ILE A 226 -12.30 1.53 6.49
C ILE A 226 -11.99 0.26 5.69
N SER A 227 -11.15 0.38 4.67
CA SER A 227 -10.74 -0.76 3.83
C SER A 227 -10.08 -1.87 4.65
N ARG A 228 -9.21 -1.53 5.60
CA ARG A 228 -8.54 -2.51 6.46
C ARG A 228 -9.51 -3.22 7.41
N ARG A 229 -10.43 -2.50 8.05
CA ARG A 229 -11.46 -3.13 8.91
C ARG A 229 -12.33 -4.09 8.12
N HIS A 230 -12.76 -3.68 6.93
CA HIS A 230 -13.55 -4.53 6.05
C HIS A 230 -12.82 -5.84 5.69
N ASN A 231 -11.52 -5.78 5.42
CA ASN A 231 -10.69 -6.94 5.14
C ASN A 231 -10.51 -7.90 6.33
N GLN A 232 -10.72 -7.44 7.56
CA GLN A 232 -10.55 -8.24 8.78
C GLN A 232 -11.81 -8.98 9.22
N GLU A 233 -12.98 -8.56 8.76
CA GLU A 233 -14.29 -9.06 9.20
C GLU A 233 -14.72 -10.41 8.60
N GLY A 234 -13.80 -11.37 8.48
CA GLY A 234 -14.13 -12.78 8.27
C GLY A 234 -14.78 -13.15 6.92
N GLN A 235 -14.54 -12.40 5.89
CA GLN A 235 -15.05 -12.70 4.55
C GLN A 235 -14.30 -13.86 3.89
N LEU A 236 -15.00 -14.67 3.13
CA LEU A 236 -14.44 -15.80 2.38
C LEU A 236 -13.32 -15.35 1.42
N TYR A 237 -13.44 -14.13 0.89
CA TYR A 237 -12.46 -13.48 0.02
C TYR A 237 -12.16 -12.09 0.56
N ARG A 238 -10.96 -11.92 1.10
CA ARG A 238 -10.50 -10.61 1.56
C ARG A 238 -10.31 -9.70 0.37
N SER A 239 -10.97 -8.56 0.37
CA SER A 239 -10.82 -7.51 -0.63
C SER A 239 -10.75 -6.14 0.02
N ALA A 240 -9.88 -5.28 -0.49
CA ALA A 240 -9.88 -3.87 -0.12
C ALA A 240 -11.21 -3.20 -0.56
N VAL A 241 -11.53 -2.05 0.02
CA VAL A 241 -12.64 -1.21 -0.42
C VAL A 241 -12.09 -0.15 -1.36
N LYS A 242 -12.53 -0.14 -2.62
CA LYS A 242 -12.14 0.85 -3.63
C LYS A 242 -13.39 1.51 -4.20
N THR A 243 -13.43 2.83 -4.12
CA THR A 243 -14.51 3.66 -4.65
C THR A 243 -13.93 4.78 -5.51
N GLY A 244 -14.62 5.17 -6.58
CA GLY A 244 -14.11 6.18 -7.55
C GLY A 244 -12.74 5.79 -8.12
N SER A 245 -12.48 4.51 -8.26
CA SER A 245 -11.14 3.95 -8.42
C SER A 245 -10.50 4.20 -9.77
N ARG A 246 -11.30 4.56 -10.77
CA ARG A 246 -10.82 4.85 -12.13
C ARG A 246 -10.46 6.32 -12.32
N VAL A 247 -11.25 7.25 -11.76
CA VAL A 247 -11.12 8.69 -12.02
C VAL A 247 -10.89 9.48 -10.74
N MET A 248 -11.80 9.39 -9.76
CA MET A 248 -11.82 10.32 -8.64
C MET A 248 -10.70 10.06 -7.61
N ALA A 249 -10.47 8.81 -7.23
CA ALA A 249 -9.42 8.48 -6.27
C ALA A 249 -8.01 8.74 -6.83
N PRO A 250 -7.67 8.36 -8.08
CA PRO A 250 -6.42 8.78 -8.71
C PRO A 250 -6.25 10.30 -8.76
N ALA A 251 -7.32 11.05 -9.09
CA ALA A 251 -7.27 12.51 -9.13
C ALA A 251 -6.93 13.13 -7.76
N VAL A 252 -7.57 12.67 -6.68
CA VAL A 252 -7.28 13.16 -5.32
C VAL A 252 -5.83 12.86 -4.93
N ASN A 253 -5.35 11.66 -5.24
CA ASN A 253 -3.98 11.27 -4.94
C ASN A 253 -2.96 12.13 -5.71
N GLU A 254 -3.23 12.45 -6.97
CA GLU A 254 -2.35 13.28 -7.78
C GLU A 254 -2.39 14.75 -7.32
N LEU A 255 -3.57 15.29 -7.02
CA LEU A 255 -3.69 16.64 -6.45
C LEU A 255 -2.92 16.77 -5.15
N ALA A 256 -3.03 15.80 -4.24
CA ALA A 256 -2.28 15.79 -2.99
C ALA A 256 -0.76 15.76 -3.24
N ASP A 257 -0.29 15.02 -4.24
CA ASP A 257 1.13 14.97 -4.62
C ASP A 257 1.62 16.32 -5.17
N ILE A 258 0.86 16.93 -6.07
CA ILE A 258 1.17 18.25 -6.64
C ILE A 258 1.26 19.31 -5.53
N VAL A 259 0.26 19.32 -4.63
CA VAL A 259 0.23 20.26 -3.50
C VAL A 259 1.39 20.00 -2.55
N SER A 260 1.69 18.75 -2.21
CA SER A 260 2.84 18.39 -1.37
C SER A 260 4.15 18.95 -1.93
N LYS A 261 4.38 18.76 -3.23
CA LYS A 261 5.57 19.29 -3.93
C LYS A 261 5.65 20.81 -3.97
N LYS A 262 4.51 21.50 -4.04
CA LYS A 262 4.40 22.97 -3.99
C LYS A 262 4.66 23.50 -2.57
N VAL A 263 4.07 22.89 -1.57
CA VAL A 263 4.00 23.40 -0.20
C VAL A 263 5.25 23.04 0.62
N PHE A 264 5.78 21.84 0.47
CA PHE A 264 6.93 21.37 1.25
C PHE A 264 8.14 22.32 1.20
N PRO A 265 8.60 22.80 0.03
CA PRO A 265 9.74 23.72 -0.02
C PRO A 265 9.50 25.03 0.71
N ALA A 266 8.27 25.52 0.68
CA ALA A 266 7.91 26.77 1.36
C ALA A 266 7.95 26.66 2.88
N ILE A 267 7.59 25.48 3.42
CA ILE A 267 7.59 25.19 4.86
C ILE A 267 8.99 24.75 5.33
N ALA A 268 9.61 23.84 4.62
CA ALA A 268 10.87 23.20 5.01
C ALA A 268 12.11 24.03 4.72
N GLY A 269 12.05 24.93 3.73
CA GLY A 269 13.26 25.58 3.17
C GLY A 269 14.17 24.62 2.40
N ALA A 270 13.68 23.45 2.03
CA ALA A 270 14.39 22.40 1.31
C ALA A 270 13.46 21.78 0.26
N PRO A 271 13.96 21.22 -0.86
CA PRO A 271 13.10 20.63 -1.87
C PRO A 271 12.41 19.37 -1.36
N ALA A 272 11.17 19.14 -1.82
CA ALA A 272 10.48 17.88 -1.67
C ALA A 272 11.24 16.78 -2.42
N LEU A 273 11.18 15.54 -1.92
CA LEU A 273 11.65 14.39 -2.68
C LEU A 273 10.61 14.01 -3.74
N SER A 274 11.10 13.71 -4.93
CA SER A 274 10.31 13.18 -6.05
C SER A 274 11.00 11.93 -6.58
N PRO A 275 10.84 10.79 -5.91
CA PRO A 275 11.41 9.54 -6.38
C PRO A 275 10.93 9.25 -7.81
N LYS A 276 11.88 8.91 -8.70
CA LYS A 276 11.59 8.50 -10.07
C LYS A 276 12.09 7.09 -10.28
N PRO A 277 11.26 6.20 -10.83
CA PRO A 277 11.70 4.85 -11.12
C PRO A 277 12.78 4.85 -12.19
N LEU A 278 13.72 3.94 -12.05
CA LEU A 278 14.78 3.63 -12.99
C LEU A 278 14.69 2.14 -13.34
N VAL A 279 14.57 1.80 -14.61
CA VAL A 279 14.40 0.42 -15.06
C VAL A 279 15.32 0.11 -16.22
N LYS A 280 16.00 -1.04 -16.14
CA LYS A 280 16.62 -1.74 -17.26
C LYS A 280 16.19 -3.21 -17.22
N GLY A 281 15.71 -3.74 -18.33
CA GLY A 281 15.22 -5.12 -18.41
C GLY A 281 13.74 -5.26 -18.06
N GLY A 282 12.91 -4.28 -18.46
CA GLY A 282 11.46 -4.29 -18.24
C GLY A 282 10.77 -3.05 -18.78
N SER A 283 9.44 -3.03 -18.66
CA SER A 283 8.61 -1.89 -19.05
C SER A 283 8.72 -0.76 -18.03
N MET A 284 8.72 0.49 -18.50
CA MET A 284 8.56 1.67 -17.64
C MET A 284 7.09 1.92 -17.23
N ASP A 285 6.13 1.21 -17.85
CA ASP A 285 4.73 1.36 -17.52
C ASP A 285 4.48 1.00 -16.05
N LYS A 286 3.87 1.93 -15.31
CA LYS A 286 3.58 1.80 -13.87
C LYS A 286 4.79 1.54 -12.97
N ALA A 287 6.00 1.88 -13.43
CA ALA A 287 7.21 1.67 -12.63
C ALA A 287 7.24 2.54 -11.35
N GLU A 288 6.48 3.62 -11.29
CA GLU A 288 6.26 4.43 -10.09
C GLU A 288 5.70 3.62 -8.91
N LEU A 289 5.03 2.49 -9.14
CA LEU A 289 4.46 1.64 -8.10
C LEU A 289 5.51 1.01 -7.17
N PHE A 290 6.78 0.93 -7.56
CA PHE A 290 7.81 0.43 -6.66
C PHE A 290 8.57 1.54 -5.89
N CYS A 291 8.09 2.78 -5.96
CA CYS A 291 8.58 3.91 -5.16
C CYS A 291 7.45 4.87 -4.76
N ASP A 292 6.23 4.36 -4.61
CA ASP A 292 5.03 5.12 -4.23
C ASP A 292 4.75 5.10 -2.72
N GLY A 293 5.52 4.31 -1.97
CA GLY A 293 5.36 4.11 -0.53
C GLY A 293 4.27 3.10 -0.15
N ASP A 294 3.58 2.49 -1.12
CA ASP A 294 2.57 1.46 -0.89
C ASP A 294 3.14 0.06 -1.12
N ARG A 295 3.44 -0.65 -0.06
CA ARG A 295 3.94 -2.04 -0.12
C ARG A 295 2.91 -3.06 -0.62
N GLY A 296 1.65 -2.67 -0.78
CA GLY A 296 0.58 -3.49 -1.32
C GLY A 296 0.47 -3.39 -2.84
N SER A 297 0.99 -2.33 -3.45
CA SER A 297 1.13 -2.18 -4.89
C SER A 297 2.34 -2.96 -5.40
N PHE A 298 2.43 -3.20 -6.69
CA PHE A 298 3.63 -3.77 -7.31
C PHE A 298 3.72 -3.37 -8.79
N TRP A 299 4.93 -3.19 -9.23
CA TRP A 299 5.29 -3.13 -10.63
C TRP A 299 5.73 -4.51 -11.12
N HIS A 300 5.50 -4.78 -12.38
CA HIS A 300 5.86 -6.04 -13.02
C HIS A 300 6.66 -5.79 -14.29
N SER A 301 7.81 -6.44 -14.44
CA SER A 301 8.75 -6.17 -15.53
C SER A 301 8.16 -6.38 -16.93
N GLY A 302 7.19 -7.29 -17.10
CA GLY A 302 6.66 -7.67 -18.39
C GLY A 302 7.67 -8.42 -19.29
N ALA A 303 8.87 -8.65 -18.77
CA ALA A 303 9.96 -9.35 -19.46
C ALA A 303 10.64 -10.35 -18.53
N TYR A 304 11.19 -11.43 -19.09
CA TYR A 304 11.98 -12.40 -18.34
C TYR A 304 13.29 -11.78 -17.88
N GLY A 305 13.60 -11.88 -16.60
CA GLY A 305 14.82 -11.33 -16.02
C GLY A 305 16.09 -11.86 -16.66
N GLN A 306 17.06 -10.98 -16.87
CA GLN A 306 18.38 -11.29 -17.43
C GLN A 306 19.48 -10.81 -16.48
N PRO A 307 20.64 -11.48 -16.42
CA PRO A 307 21.80 -10.95 -15.74
C PRO A 307 22.18 -9.56 -16.27
N GLY A 308 22.41 -8.60 -15.37
CA GLY A 308 22.70 -7.22 -15.71
C GLY A 308 21.48 -6.31 -15.89
N ASP A 309 20.25 -6.83 -15.77
CA ASP A 309 19.05 -6.00 -15.55
C ASP A 309 19.14 -5.32 -14.20
N TRP A 310 18.40 -4.23 -14.00
CA TRP A 310 18.32 -3.56 -12.70
C TRP A 310 17.05 -2.72 -12.56
N TYR A 311 16.65 -2.55 -11.32
CA TYR A 311 15.49 -1.77 -10.90
C TYR A 311 15.94 -0.82 -9.79
N GLY A 312 15.55 0.45 -9.85
CA GLY A 312 16.08 1.45 -8.93
C GLY A 312 15.24 2.71 -8.83
N VAL A 313 15.68 3.63 -7.99
CA VAL A 313 15.02 4.92 -7.74
C VAL A 313 16.05 6.05 -7.78
N ASP A 314 15.75 7.09 -8.57
CA ASP A 314 16.46 8.39 -8.55
C ASP A 314 15.68 9.37 -7.68
N TYR A 315 16.27 9.89 -6.64
CA TYR A 315 15.70 10.91 -5.75
C TYR A 315 15.86 12.35 -6.28
N GLY A 316 16.47 12.51 -7.48
CA GLY A 316 16.68 13.78 -8.14
C GLY A 316 17.90 14.57 -7.62
N MET A 317 18.33 14.32 -6.40
CA MET A 317 19.48 14.96 -5.74
C MET A 317 20.14 14.00 -4.75
N PRO A 318 21.41 14.20 -4.40
CA PRO A 318 22.05 13.45 -3.33
C PRO A 318 21.39 13.72 -1.97
N ILE A 319 20.94 12.65 -1.32
CA ILE A 319 20.35 12.65 0.02
C ILE A 319 21.18 11.75 0.95
N PRO A 320 21.18 11.99 2.28
CA PRO A 320 21.84 11.11 3.22
C PRO A 320 21.03 9.80 3.37
N VAL A 321 21.61 8.69 2.95
CA VAL A 321 21.01 7.35 3.01
C VAL A 321 21.69 6.54 4.10
N ARG A 322 20.92 6.04 5.06
CA ARG A 322 21.37 5.11 6.10
C ARG A 322 20.94 3.67 5.87
N SER A 323 19.81 3.50 5.20
CA SER A 323 19.29 2.18 4.89
C SER A 323 18.60 2.16 3.53
N VAL A 324 18.59 1.00 2.90
CA VAL A 324 17.83 0.72 1.69
C VAL A 324 17.08 -0.58 1.90
N GLU A 325 15.83 -0.62 1.50
CA GLU A 325 15.03 -1.83 1.44
C GLU A 325 14.54 -2.04 0.00
N VAL A 326 14.63 -3.27 -0.50
CA VAL A 326 14.03 -3.70 -1.77
C VAL A 326 13.08 -4.84 -1.46
N LEU A 327 11.81 -4.66 -1.75
CA LEU A 327 10.76 -5.65 -1.55
C LEU A 327 10.23 -6.10 -2.92
N MET A 328 10.40 -7.39 -3.22
CA MET A 328 10.05 -7.99 -4.51
C MET A 328 8.90 -8.99 -4.41
N GLY A 329 8.42 -9.50 -5.56
CA GLY A 329 7.27 -10.38 -5.68
C GLY A 329 5.94 -9.62 -5.63
N ARG A 330 4.90 -10.13 -6.27
CA ARG A 330 3.53 -9.55 -6.24
C ARG A 330 2.87 -9.67 -4.87
N ASN A 331 3.31 -10.64 -4.11
CA ASN A 331 2.91 -10.92 -2.73
C ASN A 331 3.96 -11.83 -2.07
N ASP A 332 3.79 -12.18 -0.80
CA ASP A 332 4.78 -12.91 -0.02
C ASP A 332 4.93 -14.41 -0.37
N LYS A 333 4.13 -14.91 -1.31
CA LYS A 333 4.19 -16.30 -1.81
C LYS A 333 4.56 -16.35 -3.29
N ASP A 334 4.80 -15.21 -3.89
CA ASP A 334 5.07 -15.08 -5.31
C ASP A 334 6.49 -15.57 -5.67
N GLY A 335 6.64 -16.11 -6.86
CA GLY A 335 7.93 -16.53 -7.42
C GLY A 335 8.62 -15.46 -8.27
N ASP A 336 7.98 -14.33 -8.53
CA ASP A 336 8.42 -13.30 -9.47
C ASP A 336 9.39 -12.31 -8.80
N TYR A 337 10.60 -12.79 -8.44
CA TYR A 337 11.65 -11.98 -7.81
C TYR A 337 13.05 -12.32 -8.38
N VAL A 338 14.05 -11.53 -8.02
CA VAL A 338 15.47 -11.76 -8.39
C VAL A 338 16.08 -12.79 -7.43
N GLU A 339 16.58 -13.91 -7.94
CA GLU A 339 17.20 -14.97 -7.12
C GLU A 339 18.44 -14.45 -6.39
N LYS A 340 19.35 -13.79 -7.13
CA LYS A 340 20.57 -13.20 -6.60
C LYS A 340 20.85 -11.86 -7.27
N GLY A 341 21.19 -10.86 -6.47
CA GLY A 341 21.46 -9.52 -7.00
C GLY A 341 22.41 -8.72 -6.12
N GLN A 342 22.75 -7.54 -6.61
CA GLN A 342 23.64 -6.59 -5.98
C GLN A 342 22.92 -5.26 -5.75
N LEU A 343 22.82 -4.82 -4.51
CA LEU A 343 22.39 -3.48 -4.20
C LEU A 343 23.52 -2.48 -4.48
N GLU A 344 23.23 -1.43 -5.23
CA GLU A 344 24.19 -0.42 -5.66
C GLU A 344 23.64 0.99 -5.40
N GLY A 345 24.54 1.93 -5.09
CA GLY A 345 24.22 3.34 -4.91
C GLY A 345 25.04 4.22 -5.86
N SER A 346 24.45 5.36 -6.23
CA SER A 346 25.09 6.35 -7.10
C SER A 346 24.84 7.77 -6.61
N ARG A 347 25.83 8.67 -6.82
CA ARG A 347 25.72 10.11 -6.58
C ARG A 347 25.34 10.91 -7.84
N ASP A 348 25.59 10.35 -9.03
CA ASP A 348 25.58 11.05 -10.31
C ASP A 348 24.84 10.31 -11.43
N LEU A 349 24.25 9.16 -11.14
CA LEU A 349 23.63 8.21 -12.07
C LEU A 349 24.60 7.56 -13.08
N LYS A 350 25.88 7.90 -13.03
CA LYS A 350 26.92 7.38 -13.93
C LYS A 350 27.79 6.33 -13.25
N THR A 351 28.23 6.64 -12.03
CA THR A 351 29.10 5.78 -11.23
C THR A 351 28.27 5.05 -10.18
N TRP A 352 28.24 3.73 -10.25
CA TRP A 352 27.51 2.86 -9.32
C TRP A 352 28.49 2.07 -8.47
N LYS A 353 28.26 2.04 -7.16
CA LYS A 353 29.08 1.32 -6.19
C LYS A 353 28.24 0.35 -5.40
N PRO A 354 28.72 -0.88 -5.14
CA PRO A 354 28.06 -1.81 -4.23
C PRO A 354 27.87 -1.18 -2.83
N LEU A 355 26.67 -1.38 -2.26
CA LEU A 355 26.34 -0.93 -0.89
C LEU A 355 26.53 -2.04 0.15
N GLY A 356 26.87 -3.24 -0.25
CA GLY A 356 27.09 -4.39 0.61
C GLY A 356 27.44 -5.64 -0.22
N PRO A 357 27.41 -6.83 0.36
CA PRO A 357 27.58 -8.07 -0.37
C PRO A 357 26.42 -8.31 -1.34
N GLU A 358 26.58 -9.29 -2.22
CA GLU A 358 25.47 -9.84 -3.01
C GLU A 358 24.43 -10.46 -2.08
N THR A 359 23.17 -10.32 -2.46
CA THR A 359 22.03 -10.75 -1.66
C THR A 359 21.08 -11.63 -2.46
N ALA A 360 20.29 -12.44 -1.78
CA ALA A 360 19.30 -13.33 -2.39
C ALA A 360 17.92 -13.16 -1.73
N GLY A 361 16.86 -13.49 -2.48
CA GLY A 361 15.49 -13.57 -1.97
C GLY A 361 14.64 -12.33 -2.21
N MET A 362 13.37 -12.41 -1.79
CA MET A 362 12.33 -11.40 -2.09
C MET A 362 12.51 -10.06 -1.36
N GLN A 363 13.19 -10.07 -0.23
CA GLN A 363 13.43 -8.86 0.55
C GLN A 363 14.92 -8.69 0.75
N VAL A 364 15.43 -7.54 0.34
CA VAL A 364 16.82 -7.13 0.49
C VAL A 364 16.85 -5.90 1.39
N ALA A 365 17.69 -5.93 2.41
CA ALA A 365 17.89 -4.81 3.32
C ALA A 365 19.38 -4.51 3.49
N TRP A 366 19.73 -3.22 3.45
CA TRP A 366 21.06 -2.73 3.73
C TRP A 366 21.01 -1.59 4.74
N LYS A 367 22.01 -1.52 5.60
CA LYS A 367 22.13 -0.47 6.60
C LYS A 367 23.59 -0.02 6.73
N ALA A 368 23.83 1.28 6.71
CA ALA A 368 25.15 1.87 6.95
C ALA A 368 25.30 2.34 8.40
N PRO A 369 26.50 2.25 8.99
CA PRO A 369 26.77 2.79 10.33
C PRO A 369 26.69 4.34 10.34
N LYS A 370 26.98 4.99 9.23
CA LYS A 370 26.85 6.44 9.01
C LYS A 370 26.13 6.71 7.71
N PRO A 371 25.38 7.84 7.58
CA PRO A 371 24.74 8.19 6.33
C PRO A 371 25.74 8.31 5.17
N VAL A 372 25.36 7.77 4.02
CA VAL A 372 26.08 7.89 2.75
C VAL A 372 25.26 8.79 1.83
N LEU A 373 25.89 9.79 1.21
CA LEU A 373 25.20 10.66 0.26
C LEU A 373 25.01 9.92 -1.06
N LEU A 374 23.73 9.65 -1.43
CA LEU A 374 23.35 8.98 -2.67
C LEU A 374 22.22 9.76 -3.34
N ARG A 375 22.29 9.92 -4.66
CA ARG A 375 21.20 10.42 -5.49
C ARG A 375 20.25 9.29 -5.90
N ALA A 376 20.80 8.10 -6.11
CA ALA A 376 20.00 6.96 -6.55
C ALA A 376 20.49 5.65 -5.92
N VAL A 377 19.58 4.71 -5.84
CA VAL A 377 19.83 3.31 -5.47
C VAL A 377 19.24 2.40 -6.54
N ARG A 378 19.85 1.23 -6.76
CA ARG A 378 19.30 0.19 -7.63
C ARG A 378 19.66 -1.20 -7.14
N TYR A 379 18.83 -2.16 -7.50
CA TYR A 379 19.11 -3.59 -7.32
C TYR A 379 19.41 -4.21 -8.69
N ARG A 380 20.66 -4.63 -8.90
CA ARG A 380 21.13 -5.22 -10.16
C ARG A 380 21.06 -6.73 -10.09
N VAL A 381 20.43 -7.33 -11.10
CA VAL A 381 20.29 -8.79 -11.27
C VAL A 381 21.65 -9.41 -11.57
N ILE A 382 22.06 -10.36 -10.73
CA ILE A 382 23.20 -11.26 -10.99
C ILE A 382 22.67 -12.56 -11.53
N GLU A 383 21.69 -13.15 -10.85
CA GLU A 383 21.02 -14.38 -11.25
C GLU A 383 19.50 -14.18 -11.19
N PRO A 384 18.80 -14.31 -12.34
CA PRO A 384 17.35 -14.27 -12.36
C PRO A 384 16.77 -15.54 -11.76
N LYS A 385 15.65 -15.43 -11.07
CA LYS A 385 14.92 -16.62 -10.62
C LYS A 385 14.44 -17.44 -11.78
N LYS A 386 14.53 -18.77 -11.63
CA LYS A 386 14.06 -19.73 -12.62
C LYS A 386 12.97 -20.63 -12.05
N THR A 387 12.07 -21.04 -12.92
CA THR A 387 11.10 -22.11 -12.63
C THR A 387 11.80 -23.46 -12.60
N GLY A 388 11.12 -24.50 -12.10
CA GLY A 388 11.67 -25.86 -12.03
C GLY A 388 12.09 -26.46 -13.39
N ASN A 389 11.59 -25.90 -14.51
CA ASN A 389 12.01 -26.27 -15.86
C ASN A 389 13.12 -25.37 -16.44
N GLY A 390 13.77 -24.56 -15.61
CA GLY A 390 14.92 -23.73 -15.97
C GLY A 390 14.59 -22.39 -16.65
N ARG A 391 13.32 -22.07 -16.89
CA ARG A 391 12.90 -20.82 -17.52
C ARG A 391 12.99 -19.67 -16.51
N ALA A 392 13.58 -18.55 -16.89
CA ALA A 392 13.55 -17.34 -16.07
C ALA A 392 12.10 -16.88 -15.82
N VAL A 393 11.84 -16.30 -14.65
CA VAL A 393 10.55 -15.67 -14.32
C VAL A 393 10.61 -14.18 -14.62
N TRP A 394 9.48 -13.52 -14.64
CA TRP A 394 9.39 -12.07 -14.63
C TRP A 394 9.81 -11.55 -13.26
N THR A 395 10.08 -10.27 -13.16
CA THR A 395 10.36 -9.65 -11.85
C THR A 395 9.21 -8.73 -11.47
N ALA A 396 8.69 -8.90 -10.28
CA ALA A 396 7.78 -7.96 -9.64
C ALA A 396 8.52 -7.25 -8.51
N VAL A 397 8.37 -5.93 -8.42
CA VAL A 397 8.94 -5.11 -7.34
C VAL A 397 7.81 -4.33 -6.69
N ARG A 398 7.67 -4.48 -5.37
CA ARG A 398 6.66 -3.77 -4.57
C ARG A 398 7.18 -2.42 -4.08
N GLU A 399 8.43 -2.38 -3.61
CA GLU A 399 8.98 -1.15 -3.04
C GLU A 399 10.50 -1.14 -3.09
N ILE A 400 11.08 0.01 -3.42
CA ILE A 400 12.49 0.34 -3.21
C ILE A 400 12.53 1.62 -2.40
N ALA A 401 12.82 1.51 -1.11
CA ALA A 401 12.78 2.61 -0.18
C ALA A 401 14.12 2.87 0.49
N VAL A 402 14.40 4.12 0.82
CA VAL A 402 15.59 4.53 1.59
C VAL A 402 15.20 5.08 2.95
N ASN A 403 16.11 4.97 3.92
CA ASN A 403 15.94 5.45 5.30
C ASN A 403 14.74 4.83 6.04
N THR A 404 14.20 3.76 5.50
CA THR A 404 13.27 2.90 6.20
C THR A 404 14.07 2.02 7.15
N PRO A 405 13.73 1.93 8.44
CA PRO A 405 14.22 0.81 9.22
C PRO A 405 13.69 -0.46 8.56
N PRO A 406 14.55 -1.47 8.30
CA PRO A 406 14.06 -2.73 7.77
C PRO A 406 13.06 -3.30 8.77
N SER A 407 11.86 -3.63 8.30
CA SER A 407 10.76 -4.14 9.13
C SER A 407 11.09 -5.48 9.81
N ALA A 408 12.09 -6.19 9.30
CA ALA A 408 12.69 -7.35 9.92
C ALA A 408 14.11 -7.57 9.36
N MET A 409 15.00 -8.12 10.16
CA MET A 409 16.36 -8.45 9.76
C MET A 409 16.71 -9.85 10.23
N ALA A 410 17.35 -10.63 9.36
CA ALA A 410 18.01 -11.86 9.76
C ALA A 410 19.52 -11.65 9.88
N SER A 411 20.16 -12.38 10.76
CA SER A 411 21.60 -12.49 10.81
C SER A 411 22.02 -13.88 11.29
N SER A 412 23.15 -14.35 10.80
CA SER A 412 23.74 -15.62 11.20
C SER A 412 25.25 -15.49 11.19
N ASN A 413 25.93 -16.22 12.06
CA ASN A 413 27.38 -16.44 12.00
C ASN A 413 27.74 -17.88 11.62
N VAL A 414 26.74 -18.64 11.15
CA VAL A 414 26.96 -19.98 10.57
C VAL A 414 27.54 -19.82 9.17
N ALA A 415 28.62 -20.51 8.87
CA ALA A 415 29.29 -20.43 7.57
C ALA A 415 28.34 -20.77 6.42
N GLY A 416 28.25 -19.87 5.42
CA GLY A 416 27.35 -19.97 4.28
C GLY A 416 25.93 -19.46 4.54
N LEU A 417 25.61 -19.00 5.76
CA LEU A 417 24.32 -18.37 6.12
C LEU A 417 24.45 -16.91 6.55
N GLU A 418 25.58 -16.23 6.27
CA GLU A 418 25.83 -14.86 6.70
C GLU A 418 24.88 -13.84 6.02
N GLY A 419 24.49 -14.13 4.79
CA GLY A 419 23.64 -13.26 3.96
C GLY A 419 22.18 -13.68 3.87
N ILE A 420 21.66 -14.42 4.86
CA ILE A 420 20.27 -14.88 4.84
C ILE A 420 19.29 -13.70 4.81
N SER A 421 18.29 -13.82 3.97
CA SER A 421 17.27 -12.78 3.76
C SER A 421 15.95 -13.10 4.47
N VAL A 422 15.15 -12.06 4.69
CA VAL A 422 13.86 -12.16 5.38
C VAL A 422 12.73 -11.95 4.40
N GLN A 423 11.67 -12.71 4.57
CA GLN A 423 10.38 -12.47 3.95
C GLN A 423 9.41 -12.00 5.04
N LYS A 424 8.77 -10.85 4.82
CA LYS A 424 7.73 -10.32 5.70
C LYS A 424 6.45 -10.08 4.94
N SER A 425 5.34 -10.57 5.49
CA SER A 425 3.98 -10.22 5.12
C SER A 425 3.28 -9.46 6.24
N ASP A 426 2.02 -9.12 6.01
CA ASP A 426 1.12 -8.61 7.04
C ASP A 426 0.82 -9.62 8.16
N LYS A 427 1.20 -10.89 8.00
CA LYS A 427 0.92 -11.99 8.94
C LYS A 427 2.10 -12.83 9.34
N ILE A 428 3.16 -12.85 8.55
CA ILE A 428 4.30 -13.76 8.73
C ILE A 428 5.59 -12.99 8.52
N VAL A 429 6.54 -13.20 9.43
CA VAL A 429 7.94 -12.83 9.25
C VAL A 429 8.77 -14.09 9.33
N ARG A 430 9.54 -14.39 8.28
CA ARG A 430 10.37 -15.59 8.22
C ARG A 430 11.70 -15.33 7.54
N ILE A 431 12.70 -16.13 7.88
CA ILE A 431 13.92 -16.24 7.09
C ILE A 431 13.62 -17.06 5.85
N ASN A 432 14.16 -16.65 4.71
CA ASN A 432 14.04 -17.42 3.48
C ASN A 432 14.72 -18.77 3.63
N ARG A 433 14.09 -19.77 3.04
CA ARG A 433 14.53 -21.15 3.07
C ARG A 433 15.89 -21.30 2.37
N VAL A 434 16.82 -22.05 3.02
CA VAL A 434 18.09 -22.45 2.44
C VAL A 434 18.15 -23.98 2.49
N MET A 435 18.15 -24.61 1.32
CA MET A 435 18.01 -26.08 1.19
C MET A 435 19.33 -26.84 1.26
N GLU A 436 20.44 -26.13 1.25
CA GLU A 436 21.76 -26.72 1.41
C GLU A 436 22.02 -27.07 2.88
N THR A 437 22.80 -28.13 3.11
CA THR A 437 23.22 -28.50 4.46
C THR A 437 24.37 -27.61 4.90
N HIS A 438 24.23 -27.01 6.07
CA HIS A 438 25.23 -26.17 6.71
C HIS A 438 25.63 -26.77 8.05
N LYS A 439 26.87 -26.49 8.46
CA LYS A 439 27.44 -26.95 9.74
C LYS A 439 27.40 -25.84 10.77
N MET A 440 26.59 -26.00 11.80
CA MET A 440 26.42 -25.04 12.88
C MET A 440 27.28 -25.45 14.09
N LYS A 441 28.36 -24.72 14.35
CA LYS A 441 29.28 -24.99 15.46
C LYS A 441 28.71 -24.59 16.83
N PRO A 442 29.27 -25.10 17.94
CA PRO A 442 28.90 -24.65 19.27
C PRO A 442 28.97 -23.13 19.43
N GLY A 443 27.90 -22.53 19.96
CA GLY A 443 27.77 -21.08 20.14
C GLY A 443 27.36 -20.27 18.89
N GLU A 444 27.38 -20.87 17.71
CA GLU A 444 26.86 -20.20 16.51
C GLU A 444 25.34 -20.03 16.57
N PHE A 445 24.83 -19.08 15.80
CA PHE A 445 23.44 -18.69 15.86
C PHE A 445 22.83 -18.32 14.51
N ILE A 446 21.49 -18.42 14.46
CA ILE A 446 20.62 -17.83 13.44
C ILE A 446 19.63 -16.94 14.18
N SER A 447 19.43 -15.69 13.73
CA SER A 447 18.52 -14.76 14.37
C SER A 447 17.61 -14.04 13.37
N LEU A 448 16.39 -13.74 13.85
CA LEU A 448 15.39 -12.94 13.17
C LEU A 448 14.98 -11.80 14.12
N ARG A 449 15.23 -10.56 13.73
CA ARG A 449 14.92 -9.38 14.52
C ARG A 449 13.85 -8.54 13.83
N LEU A 450 12.92 -8.02 14.62
CA LEU A 450 11.87 -7.12 14.19
C LEU A 450 12.26 -5.67 14.52
N ASP A 451 11.77 -4.71 13.76
CA ASP A 451 11.97 -3.28 13.99
C ASP A 451 11.11 -2.70 15.12
N GLY A 452 10.11 -3.45 15.57
CA GLY A 452 9.24 -3.13 16.69
C GLY A 452 8.71 -4.37 17.39
N PRO A 453 8.13 -4.20 18.59
CA PRO A 453 7.56 -5.31 19.34
C PRO A 453 6.30 -5.85 18.65
N THR A 454 6.09 -7.14 18.71
CA THR A 454 4.89 -7.81 18.21
C THR A 454 4.35 -8.84 19.19
N ASP A 455 3.04 -9.01 19.21
CA ASP A 455 2.35 -10.09 19.92
C ASP A 455 2.23 -11.30 18.98
N ALA A 456 3.33 -12.00 18.74
CA ALA A 456 3.34 -13.16 17.87
C ALA A 456 2.34 -14.22 18.36
N THR A 457 1.60 -14.82 17.41
CA THR A 457 0.63 -15.88 17.68
C THR A 457 1.18 -17.29 17.44
N TRP A 458 2.28 -17.37 16.68
CA TRP A 458 2.94 -18.62 16.32
C TRP A 458 4.41 -18.38 16.07
N LEU A 459 5.25 -19.29 16.58
CA LEU A 459 6.68 -19.37 16.30
C LEU A 459 6.98 -20.76 15.77
N GLU A 460 7.78 -20.89 14.73
CA GLU A 460 8.14 -22.16 14.14
C GLU A 460 9.60 -22.20 13.69
N VAL A 461 10.29 -23.27 14.09
CA VAL A 461 11.66 -23.62 13.67
C VAL A 461 11.63 -25.02 13.06
N ASN A 462 12.17 -25.16 11.84
CA ASN A 462 12.40 -26.44 11.19
C ASN A 462 13.77 -26.41 10.49
N LEU A 463 14.67 -27.24 10.96
CA LEU A 463 16.05 -27.41 10.45
C LEU A 463 16.25 -28.76 9.76
N GLU A 464 15.16 -29.40 9.29
CA GLU A 464 15.11 -30.77 8.73
C GLU A 464 15.61 -31.85 9.72
N ARG A 465 15.54 -31.54 11.02
CA ARG A 465 15.93 -32.43 12.12
C ARG A 465 14.76 -32.62 13.08
N ASP A 466 14.77 -33.72 13.82
CA ASP A 466 13.73 -34.03 14.80
C ASP A 466 14.23 -33.94 16.27
N ASP A 467 15.47 -33.47 16.46
CA ASP A 467 16.17 -33.39 17.74
C ASP A 467 16.60 -31.97 18.15
N VAL A 468 16.08 -30.93 17.53
CA VAL A 468 16.51 -29.52 17.71
C VAL A 468 16.52 -29.12 19.19
N ASN A 469 15.52 -29.50 19.99
CA ASN A 469 15.45 -29.18 21.41
C ASN A 469 16.57 -29.84 22.27
N SER A 470 17.25 -30.83 21.73
CA SER A 470 18.31 -31.52 22.49
C SER A 470 19.66 -30.81 22.43
N TRP A 471 19.84 -29.92 21.43
CA TRP A 471 21.13 -29.27 21.19
C TRP A 471 21.03 -27.76 20.98
N ALA A 472 19.85 -27.22 20.59
CA ALA A 472 19.63 -25.81 20.36
C ALA A 472 18.71 -25.17 21.40
N GLU A 473 18.94 -23.91 21.63
CA GLU A 473 18.10 -23.05 22.47
C GLU A 473 17.53 -21.90 21.62
N VAL A 474 16.21 -21.69 21.72
CA VAL A 474 15.55 -20.52 21.14
C VAL A 474 15.35 -19.46 22.19
N VAL A 475 15.85 -18.28 21.92
CA VAL A 475 15.86 -17.14 22.84
C VAL A 475 15.09 -15.98 22.20
N LEU A 476 14.15 -15.41 22.94
CA LEU A 476 13.34 -14.27 22.50
C LEU A 476 13.87 -12.98 23.12
N ASP A 477 13.98 -11.94 22.28
CA ASP A 477 14.14 -10.55 22.70
C ASP A 477 12.73 -9.98 22.92
N VAL A 478 12.43 -9.53 24.13
CA VAL A 478 11.09 -9.10 24.54
C VAL A 478 11.14 -7.69 25.09
N GLU A 479 10.20 -6.84 24.67
CA GLU A 479 10.09 -5.47 25.12
C GLU A 479 9.93 -5.38 26.65
N GLY A 480 10.68 -4.48 27.28
CA GLY A 480 10.67 -4.30 28.74
C GLY A 480 11.39 -5.39 29.54
N SER A 481 11.88 -6.45 28.90
CA SER A 481 12.71 -7.46 29.56
C SER A 481 14.19 -7.08 29.53
N SER A 482 14.84 -7.08 30.70
CA SER A 482 16.28 -6.83 30.82
C SER A 482 17.14 -8.03 30.42
N LYS A 483 16.54 -9.21 30.30
CA LYS A 483 17.20 -10.46 29.92
C LYS A 483 16.42 -11.18 28.82
N PRO A 484 17.13 -11.85 27.89
CA PRO A 484 16.46 -12.68 26.88
C PRO A 484 15.62 -13.78 27.52
N VAL A 485 14.48 -14.10 26.93
CA VAL A 485 13.56 -15.14 27.39
C VAL A 485 13.82 -16.43 26.63
N VAL A 486 14.18 -17.51 27.33
CA VAL A 486 14.32 -18.84 26.71
C VAL A 486 12.95 -19.40 26.41
N GLN A 487 12.68 -19.68 25.13
CA GLN A 487 11.41 -20.22 24.65
C GLN A 487 11.48 -21.73 24.48
N LYS A 488 10.65 -22.46 25.22
CA LYS A 488 10.44 -23.90 24.99
C LYS A 488 9.57 -24.10 23.74
N LEU A 489 9.93 -25.07 22.91
CA LEU A 489 9.21 -25.41 21.69
C LEU A 489 8.63 -26.83 21.81
N ASP A 490 7.40 -26.99 21.37
CA ASP A 490 6.74 -28.30 21.27
C ASP A 490 7.17 -28.98 19.95
N LYS A 491 7.63 -30.25 20.06
CA LYS A 491 8.03 -31.04 18.89
C LYS A 491 6.80 -31.58 18.15
N GLN A 492 6.74 -31.31 16.83
CA GLN A 492 5.77 -31.92 15.91
C GLN A 492 6.53 -32.45 14.66
N GLY A 493 7.01 -33.68 14.73
CA GLY A 493 7.89 -34.23 13.70
C GLY A 493 9.21 -33.46 13.65
N LYS A 494 9.52 -32.84 12.48
CA LYS A 494 10.68 -31.96 12.30
C LYS A 494 10.37 -30.49 12.61
N ASN A 495 9.11 -30.12 12.91
CA ASN A 495 8.73 -28.77 13.30
C ASN A 495 8.78 -28.62 14.82
N PHE A 496 9.36 -27.51 15.27
CA PHE A 496 9.43 -27.10 16.66
C PHE A 496 8.67 -25.80 16.79
N ILE A 497 7.60 -25.80 17.56
CA ILE A 497 6.61 -24.71 17.57
C ILE A 497 6.33 -24.18 18.98
N ALA A 498 5.96 -22.90 19.07
CA ALA A 498 5.29 -22.32 20.22
C ALA A 498 4.05 -21.54 19.76
N ARG A 499 2.97 -21.57 20.54
CA ARG A 499 1.68 -20.99 20.19
C ARG A 499 1.32 -19.85 21.14
N GLY A 500 0.36 -19.02 20.76
CA GLY A 500 -0.09 -17.79 21.38
C GLY A 500 0.07 -17.66 22.89
N ASN A 501 -0.50 -18.56 23.68
CA ASN A 501 -0.41 -18.53 25.14
C ASN A 501 0.95 -18.98 25.72
N GLN A 502 1.81 -19.58 24.90
CA GLN A 502 3.18 -19.96 25.26
C GLN A 502 4.18 -18.86 24.93
N LEU A 503 3.78 -17.87 24.13
CA LEU A 503 4.63 -16.78 23.67
C LEU A 503 4.43 -15.53 24.54
N PRO A 504 5.51 -14.85 24.94
CA PRO A 504 5.41 -13.57 25.61
C PRO A 504 4.84 -12.50 24.64
N LYS A 505 4.24 -11.46 25.19
CA LYS A 505 3.88 -10.26 24.43
C LYS A 505 5.10 -9.39 24.17
N GLY A 506 5.04 -8.59 23.09
CA GLY A 506 6.09 -7.63 22.81
C GLY A 506 7.39 -8.24 22.30
N ILE A 507 7.36 -9.32 21.53
CA ILE A 507 8.55 -9.94 20.94
C ILE A 507 9.19 -9.01 19.91
N LYS A 508 10.49 -8.73 20.06
CA LYS A 508 11.32 -7.95 19.11
C LYS A 508 12.21 -8.82 18.23
N GLY A 509 12.37 -10.08 18.58
CA GLY A 509 13.16 -11.00 17.78
C GLY A 509 13.32 -12.36 18.42
N MET A 510 13.86 -13.29 17.65
CA MET A 510 14.25 -14.60 18.12
C MET A 510 15.65 -14.98 17.63
N LYS A 511 16.34 -15.75 18.42
CA LYS A 511 17.68 -16.24 18.14
C LYS A 511 17.75 -17.73 18.50
N LEU A 512 18.12 -18.57 17.55
CA LEU A 512 18.45 -19.97 17.80
C LEU A 512 19.95 -20.08 17.94
N VAL A 513 20.41 -20.75 18.98
CA VAL A 513 21.83 -20.92 19.30
C VAL A 513 22.14 -22.40 19.50
N ASN A 514 23.22 -22.88 18.90
CA ASN A 514 23.75 -24.22 19.24
C ASN A 514 24.39 -24.18 20.64
N LYS A 515 23.75 -24.82 21.60
CA LYS A 515 24.20 -24.94 23.00
C LYS A 515 24.92 -26.26 23.29
N SER A 516 24.98 -27.16 22.33
CA SER A 516 25.72 -28.40 22.48
C SER A 516 27.23 -28.19 22.33
N GLY A 517 28.01 -29.11 22.85
CA GLY A 517 29.47 -29.10 22.62
C GLY A 517 29.91 -29.65 21.27
N LYS A 518 28.97 -29.86 20.31
CA LYS A 518 29.23 -30.51 19.03
C LYS A 518 28.69 -29.68 17.88
N GLU A 519 29.33 -29.78 16.71
CA GLU A 519 28.85 -29.26 15.44
C GLU A 519 27.58 -30.02 15.02
N GLN A 520 26.60 -29.32 14.44
CA GLN A 520 25.31 -29.84 14.01
C GLN A 520 25.10 -29.57 12.54
N ASP A 521 24.69 -30.57 11.77
CA ASP A 521 24.24 -30.40 10.39
C ASP A 521 22.80 -29.86 10.39
N ILE A 522 22.54 -28.79 9.69
CA ILE A 522 21.22 -28.13 9.58
C ILE A 522 20.86 -27.80 8.13
N VAL A 523 19.57 -27.86 7.83
CA VAL A 523 18.96 -27.29 6.61
C VAL A 523 17.93 -26.28 7.07
N LEU A 524 18.10 -25.02 6.72
CA LEU A 524 17.20 -23.94 7.16
C LEU A 524 15.88 -23.97 6.36
N ASN A 525 14.96 -24.83 6.77
CA ASN A 525 13.67 -25.02 6.12
C ASN A 525 12.63 -24.01 6.60
N MET A 526 12.52 -23.77 7.92
CA MET A 526 11.59 -22.81 8.49
C MET A 526 12.17 -22.13 9.72
N PHE A 527 12.07 -20.80 9.75
CA PHE A 527 12.40 -19.98 10.90
C PHE A 527 11.51 -18.73 10.84
N LYS A 528 10.39 -18.75 11.57
CA LYS A 528 9.33 -17.76 11.38
C LYS A 528 8.58 -17.38 12.65
N PHE A 529 7.97 -16.20 12.57
CA PHE A 529 6.85 -15.80 13.40
C PHE A 529 5.59 -15.63 12.55
N ASP A 530 4.43 -16.01 13.06
CA ASP A 530 3.16 -15.45 12.64
C ASP A 530 2.88 -14.23 13.51
N VAL A 531 2.74 -13.08 12.89
CA VAL A 531 2.51 -11.80 13.54
C VAL A 531 1.07 -11.33 13.31
N PRO A 532 0.47 -10.58 14.24
CA PRO A 532 -0.77 -9.89 13.94
C PRO A 532 -0.57 -9.01 12.69
N PRO A 533 -1.60 -8.78 11.88
CA PRO A 533 -1.50 -7.91 10.72
C PRO A 533 -0.84 -6.58 11.12
N SER A 534 0.30 -6.26 10.51
CA SER A 534 0.93 -4.96 10.71
C SER A 534 0.04 -3.89 10.09
N ASP A 535 -0.15 -2.79 10.82
CA ASP A 535 -0.82 -1.62 10.27
C ASP A 535 0.15 -0.90 9.31
N PRO A 536 -0.07 -0.91 7.99
CA PRO A 536 0.82 -0.23 7.04
C PRO A 536 0.85 1.30 7.23
N GLY A 537 -0.10 1.87 7.98
CA GLY A 537 -0.17 3.29 8.28
C GLY A 537 0.73 3.76 9.44
N THR A 538 1.57 2.89 10.01
CA THR A 538 2.45 3.22 11.15
C THR A 538 3.93 3.23 10.81
N SER A 539 4.29 3.33 9.54
CA SER A 539 5.71 3.43 9.15
C SER A 539 6.30 4.76 9.63
N LEU A 540 7.35 4.70 10.45
CA LEU A 540 8.11 5.88 10.89
C LEU A 540 8.77 6.65 9.72
N VAL A 541 8.83 6.03 8.56
CA VAL A 541 9.37 6.61 7.33
C VAL A 541 8.59 7.80 6.88
N SER A 542 7.27 7.71 6.95
CA SER A 542 6.37 8.81 6.58
C SER A 542 6.55 10.07 7.43
N LEU A 543 7.33 10.00 8.51
CA LEU A 543 7.62 11.16 9.36
C LEU A 543 8.81 12.01 8.87
N SER A 544 9.61 11.55 7.90
CA SER A 544 10.81 12.25 7.44
C SER A 544 11.19 11.91 6.00
N ASP A 545 10.22 11.62 5.16
CA ASP A 545 10.43 11.25 3.76
C ASP A 545 10.34 12.45 2.80
N ARG A 546 10.15 13.67 3.34
CA ARG A 546 9.97 14.92 2.60
C ARG A 546 8.75 14.90 1.66
N ASN A 547 7.70 14.21 2.08
CA ASN A 547 6.47 14.06 1.33
C ASN A 547 5.24 14.28 2.26
N LEU A 548 4.58 15.42 2.13
CA LEU A 548 3.40 15.74 2.96
C LEU A 548 2.16 14.88 2.62
N LYS A 549 2.21 14.05 1.59
CA LYS A 549 1.12 13.14 1.24
C LYS A 549 1.15 11.87 2.09
N THR A 550 2.31 11.39 2.46
CA THR A 550 2.45 10.22 3.33
C THR A 550 2.07 10.56 4.76
N VAL A 551 1.58 9.58 5.52
CA VAL A 551 1.08 9.85 6.86
C VAL A 551 1.49 8.77 7.86
N TYR A 552 1.79 9.20 9.08
CA TYR A 552 1.84 8.36 10.26
C TYR A 552 0.51 8.50 11.02
N ARG A 553 -0.13 7.39 11.37
CA ARG A 553 -1.39 7.39 12.11
C ARG A 553 -1.15 7.33 13.60
N ALA A 554 -1.87 8.16 14.35
CA ALA A 554 -1.83 8.21 15.80
C ALA A 554 -2.94 7.37 16.48
N ASP A 555 -3.40 6.31 15.83
CA ASP A 555 -4.44 5.39 16.31
C ASP A 555 -4.00 4.49 17.49
N LYS A 556 -2.74 4.58 17.88
CA LYS A 556 -2.14 4.01 19.10
C LYS A 556 -1.49 5.11 19.93
N PRO A 557 -1.16 4.85 21.22
CA PRO A 557 -0.32 5.77 21.99
C PRO A 557 0.95 6.12 21.22
N LEU A 558 1.22 7.42 21.10
CA LEU A 558 2.36 7.91 20.33
C LEU A 558 3.63 7.88 21.19
N ASP A 559 4.64 7.21 20.72
CA ASP A 559 6.01 7.26 21.27
C ASP A 559 7.00 6.99 20.12
N VAL A 560 7.32 8.05 19.39
CA VAL A 560 8.14 7.93 18.17
C VAL A 560 9.36 8.84 18.25
N VAL A 561 10.49 8.32 17.81
CA VAL A 561 11.75 9.05 17.71
C VAL A 561 12.07 9.30 16.25
N VAL A 562 12.18 10.57 15.88
CA VAL A 562 12.55 11.00 14.52
C VAL A 562 13.99 11.52 14.56
N PRO A 563 14.93 10.84 13.88
CA PRO A 563 16.32 11.28 13.82
C PRO A 563 16.50 12.47 12.89
N ASN A 564 17.39 13.39 13.27
CA ASN A 564 17.87 14.45 12.38
C ASN A 564 19.01 13.90 11.50
N LEU A 565 18.69 13.51 10.27
CA LEU A 565 19.64 12.86 9.37
C LEU A 565 20.34 13.84 8.43
N ASP A 566 19.73 14.98 8.15
CA ASP A 566 20.09 15.83 7.02
C ASP A 566 20.37 17.31 7.38
N ASN A 567 20.00 17.77 8.58
CA ASN A 567 20.19 19.16 8.97
C ASN A 567 20.82 19.34 10.36
N PRO A 568 22.14 19.12 10.52
CA PRO A 568 22.82 19.28 11.81
C PRO A 568 22.82 20.73 12.35
N ARG A 569 22.47 21.71 11.50
CA ARG A 569 22.34 23.14 11.88
C ARG A 569 20.89 23.54 12.16
N ALA A 570 19.96 22.59 12.22
CA ALA A 570 18.56 22.91 12.52
C ALA A 570 18.45 23.69 13.83
N SER A 571 17.68 24.76 13.80
CA SER A 571 17.32 25.59 14.95
C SER A 571 15.88 25.42 15.37
N LYS A 572 15.06 24.81 14.52
CA LYS A 572 13.65 24.46 14.81
C LYS A 572 13.24 23.14 14.16
N VAL A 573 12.20 22.55 14.72
CA VAL A 573 11.45 21.45 14.12
C VAL A 573 10.07 21.95 13.73
N VAL A 574 9.67 21.65 12.51
CA VAL A 574 8.33 21.90 11.99
C VAL A 574 7.60 20.58 11.89
N VAL A 575 6.41 20.48 12.47
CA VAL A 575 5.56 19.29 12.39
C VAL A 575 4.28 19.63 11.65
N VAL A 576 4.01 18.90 10.60
CA VAL A 576 2.79 18.98 9.79
C VAL A 576 1.89 17.80 10.14
N GLY A 577 0.64 18.05 10.49
CA GLY A 577 -0.28 16.97 10.89
C GLY A 577 -1.49 17.45 11.65
N SER A 578 -2.23 16.52 12.25
CA SER A 578 -3.41 16.80 13.09
C SER A 578 -3.30 16.22 14.52
N ALA A 579 -2.31 15.39 14.80
CA ALA A 579 -2.16 14.75 16.11
C ALA A 579 -1.68 15.70 17.20
N ALA A 580 -2.15 15.48 18.44
CA ALA A 580 -1.60 16.11 19.64
C ALA A 580 -0.37 15.34 20.14
N PHE A 581 0.63 16.02 20.68
CA PHE A 581 1.79 15.40 21.31
C PHE A 581 2.59 16.36 22.19
N ALA A 582 3.40 15.80 23.08
CA ALA A 582 4.55 16.48 23.67
C ALA A 582 5.79 16.16 22.83
N ILE A 583 6.68 17.16 22.65
CA ILE A 583 7.91 17.03 21.90
C ILE A 583 9.13 17.25 22.79
N GLN A 584 10.13 16.38 22.67
CA GLN A 584 11.41 16.43 23.33
C GLN A 584 12.53 16.38 22.30
N ALA A 585 13.66 16.98 22.57
CA ALA A 585 14.86 16.95 21.73
C ALA A 585 16.03 16.34 22.50
N ARG A 586 16.99 15.72 21.79
CA ARG A 586 18.27 15.27 22.37
C ARG A 586 19.45 15.55 21.46
N ARG A 587 20.64 15.67 22.06
CA ARG A 587 21.94 15.76 21.38
C ARG A 587 22.68 14.44 21.54
N GLY A 588 23.15 13.84 20.44
CA GLY A 588 23.81 12.53 20.47
C GLY A 588 22.95 11.49 21.18
N GLU A 589 23.53 10.79 22.15
CA GLU A 589 22.85 9.84 23.03
C GLU A 589 22.49 10.44 24.43
N GLY A 590 22.47 11.78 24.53
CA GLY A 590 22.16 12.48 25.76
C GLY A 590 20.70 12.37 26.21
N ALA A 591 20.38 12.99 27.34
CA ALA A 591 19.01 13.01 27.89
C ALA A 591 18.01 13.77 27.00
N TRP A 592 16.76 13.34 27.04
CA TRP A 592 15.66 14.02 26.36
C TRP A 592 15.27 15.31 27.12
N THR A 593 15.27 16.43 26.41
CA THR A 593 14.91 17.75 26.94
C THR A 593 13.55 18.17 26.37
N PRO A 594 12.55 18.56 27.19
CA PRO A 594 11.28 19.08 26.69
C PRO A 594 11.48 20.29 25.78
N VAL A 595 10.73 20.34 24.67
CA VAL A 595 10.76 21.44 23.68
C VAL A 595 9.42 22.15 23.63
N GLY A 596 8.30 21.39 23.74
CA GLY A 596 6.97 21.97 23.68
C GLY A 596 5.87 20.92 23.64
N LYS A 597 4.66 21.40 23.32
CA LYS A 597 3.46 20.58 23.13
C LYS A 597 2.66 21.09 21.94
N ARG A 598 1.97 20.19 21.25
CA ARG A 598 1.00 20.48 20.20
C ARG A 598 -0.38 20.01 20.62
N ASN A 599 -1.39 20.85 20.40
CA ASN A 599 -2.80 20.47 20.52
C ASN A 599 -3.27 19.77 19.26
N ALA A 600 -4.34 18.98 19.35
CA ALA A 600 -4.97 18.34 18.19
C ALA A 600 -5.55 19.39 17.23
N GLY A 601 -5.49 19.11 15.94
CA GLY A 601 -6.05 19.91 14.86
C GLY A 601 -5.12 19.94 13.63
N PRO A 602 -5.68 20.08 12.42
CA PRO A 602 -4.89 20.11 11.20
C PRO A 602 -4.01 21.36 11.11
N GLY A 603 -2.82 21.24 10.58
CA GLY A 603 -1.94 22.36 10.30
C GLY A 603 -0.46 22.14 10.60
N VAL A 604 0.26 23.24 10.66
CA VAL A 604 1.71 23.32 10.86
C VAL A 604 2.02 23.82 12.27
N SER A 605 3.00 23.25 12.95
CA SER A 605 3.49 23.69 14.26
C SER A 605 5.01 23.76 14.25
N GLU A 606 5.56 24.82 14.82
CA GLU A 606 7.01 25.06 14.90
C GLU A 606 7.49 25.03 16.35
N PHE A 607 8.64 24.39 16.57
CA PHE A 607 9.27 24.27 17.88
C PHE A 607 10.75 24.63 17.78
N ALA A 608 11.21 25.61 18.57
CA ALA A 608 12.64 25.88 18.66
C ALA A 608 13.38 24.70 19.31
N ILE A 609 14.50 24.30 18.75
CA ILE A 609 15.30 23.19 19.27
C ILE A 609 16.74 23.64 19.54
N PRO A 610 17.44 23.03 20.52
CA PRO A 610 18.85 23.31 20.79
C PRO A 610 19.73 23.00 19.57
N ALA A 611 20.74 23.83 19.31
CA ALA A 611 21.73 23.58 18.26
C ALA A 611 22.39 22.21 18.46
N GLY A 612 22.61 21.46 17.36
CA GLY A 612 23.18 20.11 17.40
C GLY A 612 22.18 19.03 17.85
N THR A 613 20.88 19.31 17.85
CA THR A 613 19.85 18.29 18.07
C THR A 613 19.98 17.15 17.07
N SER A 614 20.15 15.92 17.56
CA SER A 614 20.30 14.70 16.76
C SER A 614 19.00 13.95 16.54
N ALA A 615 18.00 14.18 17.38
CA ALA A 615 16.68 13.56 17.27
C ALA A 615 15.62 14.33 18.07
N VAL A 616 14.36 14.17 17.67
CA VAL A 616 13.20 14.54 18.48
C VAL A 616 12.36 13.32 18.80
N ARG A 617 11.63 13.38 19.93
CA ARG A 617 10.69 12.35 20.37
C ARG A 617 9.32 12.99 20.54
N LEU A 618 8.32 12.38 19.90
CA LEU A 618 6.91 12.77 19.99
C LEU A 618 6.19 11.75 20.86
N THR A 619 5.51 12.21 21.91
CA THR A 619 4.81 11.33 22.86
C THR A 619 3.38 11.78 23.12
N TYR A 620 2.45 10.81 23.19
CA TYR A 620 1.08 11.01 23.63
C TYR A 620 0.51 9.70 24.18
N LYS A 621 -0.08 9.71 25.38
CA LYS A 621 -0.43 8.49 26.13
C LYS A 621 -1.67 7.77 25.60
N ALA A 622 -2.63 8.51 25.03
CA ALA A 622 -3.88 7.94 24.55
C ALA A 622 -3.86 7.78 23.02
N PRO A 623 -4.54 6.78 22.45
CA PRO A 623 -4.82 6.74 21.02
C PRO A 623 -5.58 8.00 20.58
N GLN A 624 -5.31 8.48 19.39
CA GLN A 624 -6.00 9.60 18.76
C GLN A 624 -6.62 9.12 17.44
N PRO A 625 -7.83 8.52 17.48
CA PRO A 625 -8.49 8.02 16.28
C PRO A 625 -8.54 9.11 15.20
N ASP A 626 -8.25 8.74 13.98
CA ASP A 626 -8.24 9.62 12.80
C ASP A 626 -7.17 10.73 12.79
N ALA A 627 -6.36 10.89 13.84
CA ALA A 627 -5.27 11.85 13.84
C ALA A 627 -4.02 11.31 13.11
N ILE A 628 -3.34 12.20 12.39
CA ILE A 628 -2.17 11.89 11.58
C ILE A 628 -1.01 12.84 11.83
N ILE A 629 0.20 12.41 11.50
CA ILE A 629 1.38 13.24 11.32
C ILE A 629 1.86 13.01 9.89
N ASN A 630 1.93 14.08 9.09
CA ASN A 630 2.41 13.99 7.72
C ASN A 630 3.92 14.06 7.65
N GLU A 631 4.56 14.96 8.46
CA GLU A 631 5.99 15.17 8.35
C GLU A 631 6.57 15.84 9.60
N VAL A 632 7.81 15.50 9.93
CA VAL A 632 8.65 16.14 10.96
C VAL A 632 9.92 16.66 10.30
N ILE A 633 10.03 17.97 10.18
CA ILE A 633 11.05 18.65 9.40
C ILE A 633 12.05 19.34 10.32
N PHE A 634 13.35 19.05 10.17
CA PHE A 634 14.42 19.80 10.83
C PHE A 634 14.82 21.00 9.95
N SER A 635 14.57 22.22 10.43
CA SER A 635 14.76 23.46 9.66
C SER A 635 15.77 24.38 10.34
N SER A 636 16.64 24.98 9.51
CA SER A 636 17.55 26.07 9.89
C SER A 636 17.03 27.45 9.46
N ARG A 637 15.85 27.53 8.84
CA ARG A 637 15.22 28.78 8.39
C ARG A 637 14.77 29.58 9.61
N LYS A 638 15.15 30.86 9.68
CA LYS A 638 14.69 31.81 10.69
C LYS A 638 13.20 32.13 10.54
#